data_a72d1b7c5b879e2b208935c2b7ab2769
#
_entry.id   a72d1b7c5b879e2b208935c2b7ab2769
#
_cell.length_a   1.000
_cell.length_b   1.000
_cell.length_c   1.000
_cell.angle_alpha   90.00
_cell.angle_beta   90.00
_cell.angle_gamma   90.00
#
_symmetry.space_group_name_H-M   'P 1'
#
loop_
_entity.id
_entity.type
_entity.pdbx_description
1 polymer ?
#
loop_
_entity_poly.entity_id
_entity_poly.type
_entity_poly.pdbx_seq_one_letter_code
_entity_poly.pdbx_strand_id
1 'polypeptide(L)'
;MGRMFHIRLQLRRFMRRHRTIFAILRSLMIFSAGFGGAYGFIKASISENSGYNPHTFAIGASFLFALACVGLATLSMRLRFVKKKLHKIALHNEVLADRNWELQEAEQRARHLFEQQGDLIVMREQDGSIIFVNDAYCQMAGLDRENLIGSRFAFALIEQGDSALEPSGTRVHDQRIESAIGPRWIAWREALVRSDAGHPAVLQCVGRDVTDRTETERALADARDQANAANRAKSRFLAMASHEIRTPLNGILGMSGLLLETHLTPEQTTYAKAVRTSGEALMSLIDELLDYSKIEAGKLALEAQPFSLAALIEEITELLAPRAQAKQLEIAAYMDERLPTWVTGDAARLRQVLLNLAGNAIKFTSNGGVAVIAEPGIWPNEISFQVRDTGIGIAAEAQERIFREFEQADDSVARSFGGTGLGLAISDRIVKRMGGRISLQSELGAGSTFEVSVPLPAALERGEQNSFRGPDLTGQSIMLIAPPGLQAELIERRLQNWGAQTCLVAETEVAEALLPERAWHAVLVDDAIGSETARGLGMTAQRHTTRLIVLVTPVSRHELAPTAPFNFYLVKPLRAASLAARVGFDADGAASALIDDPVPMIAPPIAARAGAGLSILVAEDNDINALLMRSLLTKLGHHADIAVHGEAALDSWLAARSAGTPYDLILMDVQMPKLDGIAAAKRIRALEASEPGRRTPILALTANTLVEDRYACFEAGMDGFLVKPIDRDKLDEALANLAAARQVPA
;
A
#
# COMPACT_ATOMS: atom_id res chain seq x y z
N MET A 1 -56.21 -4.65 -52.27
CA MET A 1 -55.48 -3.87 -53.31
C MET A 1 -54.72 -4.72 -54.35
N GLY A 2 -54.34 -5.92 -54.14
CA GLY A 2 -53.57 -6.74 -55.08
C GLY A 2 -54.27 -7.21 -56.39
N ARG A 3 -55.58 -7.49 -56.33
CA ARG A 3 -56.30 -8.00 -57.53
C ARG A 3 -56.50 -6.96 -58.65
N MET A 4 -56.75 -5.68 -58.27
CA MET A 4 -56.91 -4.60 -59.26
C MET A 4 -55.61 -4.23 -59.96
N PHE A 5 -54.47 -4.35 -59.28
CA PHE A 5 -53.13 -4.11 -59.84
C PHE A 5 -52.75 -5.18 -60.85
N HIS A 6 -53.12 -6.45 -60.60
CA HIS A 6 -52.84 -7.55 -61.51
C HIS A 6 -53.65 -7.49 -62.78
N ILE A 7 -54.91 -7.12 -62.70
CA ILE A 7 -55.81 -6.91 -63.86
C ILE A 7 -55.27 -5.74 -64.73
N ARG A 8 -54.86 -4.65 -64.14
CA ARG A 8 -54.24 -3.50 -64.89
C ARG A 8 -52.91 -3.91 -65.58
N LEU A 9 -52.13 -4.78 -64.99
CA LEU A 9 -50.87 -5.24 -65.60
C LEU A 9 -51.13 -6.20 -66.75
N GLN A 10 -52.13 -7.06 -66.65
CA GLN A 10 -52.52 -7.97 -67.71
C GLN A 10 -53.14 -7.23 -68.88
N LEU A 11 -54.03 -6.23 -68.64
CA LEU A 11 -54.60 -5.38 -69.66
C LEU A 11 -53.50 -4.56 -70.39
N ARG A 12 -52.50 -4.06 -69.71
CA ARG A 12 -51.36 -3.35 -70.31
C ARG A 12 -50.48 -4.28 -71.20
N ARG A 13 -50.28 -5.56 -70.77
CA ARG A 13 -49.56 -6.54 -71.58
C ARG A 13 -50.39 -6.98 -72.82
N PHE A 14 -51.69 -7.16 -72.69
CA PHE A 14 -52.56 -7.44 -73.82
C PHE A 14 -52.60 -6.29 -74.83
N MET A 15 -52.82 -5.04 -74.37
CA MET A 15 -52.76 -3.84 -75.25
C MET A 15 -51.41 -3.61 -75.91
N ARG A 16 -50.27 -3.99 -75.29
CA ARG A 16 -48.96 -3.96 -75.92
C ARG A 16 -48.78 -4.99 -77.01
N ARG A 17 -49.31 -6.20 -76.83
CA ARG A 17 -49.21 -7.31 -77.79
C ARG A 17 -50.05 -7.11 -79.07
N HIS A 18 -51.16 -6.36 -78.94
CA HIS A 18 -52.08 -6.07 -80.06
C HIS A 18 -52.06 -4.58 -80.52
N ARG A 19 -50.97 -3.94 -80.25
CA ARG A 19 -50.83 -2.46 -80.53
C ARG A 19 -51.07 -2.08 -81.97
N THR A 20 -50.74 -2.89 -82.98
CA THR A 20 -50.99 -2.73 -84.41
C THR A 20 -52.47 -2.86 -84.72
N ILE A 21 -53.17 -3.86 -84.15
CA ILE A 21 -54.60 -4.05 -84.38
C ILE A 21 -55.44 -2.87 -83.82
N PHE A 22 -55.10 -2.41 -82.58
CA PHE A 22 -55.79 -1.24 -82.01
C PHE A 22 -55.51 0.05 -82.78
N ALA A 23 -54.34 0.20 -83.34
CA ALA A 23 -53.98 1.37 -84.20
C ALA A 23 -54.78 1.33 -85.48
N ILE A 24 -54.93 0.14 -86.13
CA ILE A 24 -55.70 -0.03 -87.34
C ILE A 24 -57.20 0.25 -87.11
N LEU A 25 -57.79 -0.36 -86.01
CA LEU A 25 -59.17 -0.14 -85.69
C LEU A 25 -59.49 1.33 -85.41
N ARG A 26 -58.61 2.01 -84.71
CA ARG A 26 -58.77 3.46 -84.46
C ARG A 26 -58.63 4.35 -85.67
N SER A 27 -57.73 3.97 -86.60
CA SER A 27 -57.61 4.68 -87.89
C SER A 27 -58.81 4.44 -88.77
N LEU A 28 -59.39 3.23 -88.70
CA LEU A 28 -60.64 2.90 -89.42
C LEU A 28 -61.83 3.66 -88.86
N MET A 29 -61.92 3.82 -87.51
CA MET A 29 -62.98 4.60 -86.84
C MET A 29 -62.90 6.09 -87.23
N ILE A 30 -61.70 6.68 -87.24
CA ILE A 30 -61.48 8.08 -87.60
C ILE A 30 -61.83 8.29 -89.05
N PHE A 31 -61.40 7.36 -89.97
CA PHE A 31 -61.74 7.36 -91.38
C PHE A 31 -63.23 7.27 -91.62
N SER A 32 -63.89 6.34 -90.96
CA SER A 32 -65.33 6.15 -91.07
C SER A 32 -66.13 7.40 -90.63
N ALA A 33 -65.79 7.98 -89.44
CA ALA A 33 -66.42 9.19 -88.96
C ALA A 33 -66.15 10.40 -89.83
N GLY A 34 -64.94 10.60 -90.31
CA GLY A 34 -64.56 11.64 -91.23
C GLY A 34 -65.26 11.55 -92.62
N PHE A 35 -65.30 10.27 -93.11
CA PHE A 35 -65.95 10.01 -94.36
C PHE A 35 -67.49 10.29 -94.27
N GLY A 36 -68.16 9.77 -93.27
CA GLY A 36 -69.59 9.92 -93.08
C GLY A 36 -70.00 11.41 -92.89
N GLY A 37 -69.25 12.14 -92.04
CA GLY A 37 -69.46 13.56 -91.81
C GLY A 37 -69.28 14.44 -93.06
N ALA A 38 -68.10 14.19 -93.78
CA ALA A 38 -67.80 14.92 -95.01
C ALA A 38 -68.75 14.57 -96.15
N TYR A 39 -69.13 13.29 -96.30
CA TYR A 39 -70.07 12.87 -97.32
C TYR A 39 -71.45 13.53 -97.09
N GLY A 40 -71.96 13.54 -95.86
CA GLY A 40 -73.23 14.25 -95.53
C GLY A 40 -73.16 15.73 -95.86
N PHE A 41 -72.15 16.44 -95.44
CA PHE A 41 -71.91 17.85 -95.67
C PHE A 41 -71.75 18.22 -97.16
N ILE A 42 -70.95 17.53 -97.89
CA ILE A 42 -70.68 17.76 -99.30
C ILE A 42 -71.87 17.41 -100.13
N LYS A 43 -72.58 16.33 -99.83
CA LYS A 43 -73.86 16.02 -100.54
C LYS A 43 -74.92 17.05 -100.32
N ALA A 44 -75.01 17.66 -99.12
CA ALA A 44 -75.94 18.74 -98.87
C ALA A 44 -75.58 20.09 -99.51
N SER A 45 -74.29 20.31 -99.84
CA SER A 45 -73.78 21.57 -100.38
C SER A 45 -73.68 21.61 -101.92
N ILE A 46 -73.90 20.46 -102.65
CA ILE A 46 -73.83 20.47 -104.13
C ILE A 46 -75.21 20.69 -104.70
N SER A 47 -75.37 21.79 -105.46
CA SER A 47 -76.56 22.16 -106.17
C SER A 47 -76.74 21.20 -107.40
N GLU A 48 -77.99 20.81 -107.73
CA GLU A 48 -78.35 19.89 -108.80
C GLU A 48 -78.04 20.33 -110.19
N ASN A 49 -77.46 21.55 -110.39
CA ASN A 49 -77.21 22.13 -111.72
C ASN A 49 -75.76 22.01 -112.27
N SER A 50 -74.94 21.23 -111.77
CA SER A 50 -73.57 20.96 -112.24
C SER A 50 -73.51 19.69 -113.09
N GLY A 51 -73.11 19.74 -114.35
CA GLY A 51 -73.00 18.59 -115.31
C GLY A 51 -72.08 17.37 -114.87
N TYR A 52 -71.82 17.26 -113.63
CA TYR A 52 -71.11 16.08 -112.98
C TYR A 52 -72.08 15.33 -112.08
N ASN A 53 -71.97 14.02 -112.14
CA ASN A 53 -72.75 13.20 -111.18
C ASN A 53 -72.39 13.58 -109.75
N PRO A 54 -73.25 14.24 -108.97
CA PRO A 54 -72.95 14.79 -107.67
C PRO A 54 -72.57 13.70 -106.66
N HIS A 55 -73.06 12.49 -106.83
CA HIS A 55 -72.68 11.37 -105.95
C HIS A 55 -71.22 10.91 -106.08
N THR A 56 -70.69 10.82 -107.30
CA THR A 56 -69.25 10.41 -107.50
C THR A 56 -68.28 11.44 -107.00
N PHE A 57 -68.58 12.79 -107.19
CA PHE A 57 -67.74 13.87 -106.68
C PHE A 57 -67.77 13.91 -105.11
N ALA A 58 -68.98 13.82 -104.57
CA ALA A 58 -69.09 13.76 -103.10
C ALA A 58 -68.41 12.61 -102.46
N ILE A 59 -68.43 11.41 -103.07
CA ILE A 59 -67.69 10.22 -102.56
C ILE A 59 -66.18 10.42 -102.69
N GLY A 60 -65.68 10.92 -103.81
CA GLY A 60 -64.22 11.15 -104.03
C GLY A 60 -63.70 12.21 -103.01
N ALA A 61 -64.42 13.38 -102.95
CA ALA A 61 -64.00 14.42 -101.97
C ALA A 61 -64.08 14.03 -100.52
N SER A 62 -65.09 13.22 -100.15
CA SER A 62 -65.21 12.68 -98.79
C SER A 62 -64.16 11.67 -98.42
N PHE A 63 -63.78 10.86 -99.41
CA PHE A 63 -62.70 9.91 -99.30
C PHE A 63 -61.34 10.62 -99.06
N LEU A 64 -61.05 11.65 -99.87
CA LEU A 64 -59.81 12.43 -99.72
C LEU A 64 -59.80 13.18 -98.35
N PHE A 65 -60.95 13.73 -97.93
CA PHE A 65 -61.04 14.35 -96.61
C PHE A 65 -60.86 13.36 -95.45
N ALA A 66 -61.48 12.22 -95.58
CA ALA A 66 -61.31 11.15 -94.56
C ALA A 66 -59.85 10.67 -94.51
N LEU A 67 -59.18 10.52 -95.63
CA LEU A 67 -57.74 10.18 -95.68
C LEU A 67 -56.86 11.25 -95.03
N ALA A 68 -57.17 12.53 -95.29
CA ALA A 68 -56.48 13.67 -94.68
C ALA A 68 -56.66 13.67 -93.17
N CYS A 69 -57.89 13.38 -92.70
CA CYS A 69 -58.18 13.30 -91.29
C CYS A 69 -57.40 12.18 -90.62
N VAL A 70 -57.30 11.00 -91.20
CA VAL A 70 -56.47 9.89 -90.71
C VAL A 70 -55.00 10.26 -90.71
N GLY A 71 -54.53 10.92 -91.84
CA GLY A 71 -53.14 11.40 -91.92
C GLY A 71 -52.80 12.42 -90.77
N LEU A 72 -53.65 13.39 -90.55
CA LEU A 72 -53.48 14.39 -89.45
C LEU A 72 -53.54 13.75 -88.08
N ALA A 73 -54.47 12.85 -87.89
CA ALA A 73 -54.59 12.11 -86.61
C ALA A 73 -53.34 11.24 -86.31
N THR A 74 -52.84 10.53 -87.33
CA THR A 74 -51.60 9.75 -87.22
C THR A 74 -50.37 10.60 -86.92
N LEU A 75 -50.25 11.74 -87.66
CA LEU A 75 -49.19 12.72 -87.48
C LEU A 75 -49.20 13.31 -86.07
N SER A 76 -50.44 13.74 -85.61
CA SER A 76 -50.57 14.29 -84.25
C SER A 76 -50.20 13.29 -83.17
N MET A 77 -50.51 12.03 -83.41
CA MET A 77 -50.17 10.96 -82.47
C MET A 77 -48.66 10.67 -82.45
N ARG A 78 -48.04 10.66 -83.64
CA ARG A 78 -46.54 10.56 -83.73
C ARG A 78 -45.87 11.71 -83.00
N LEU A 79 -46.32 12.94 -83.23
CA LEU A 79 -45.82 14.13 -82.54
C LEU A 79 -45.96 14.06 -81.02
N ARG A 80 -47.14 13.64 -80.55
CA ARG A 80 -47.36 13.42 -79.10
C ARG A 80 -46.43 12.33 -78.52
N PHE A 81 -46.19 11.25 -79.28
CA PHE A 81 -45.30 10.19 -78.83
C PHE A 81 -43.85 10.62 -78.84
N VAL A 82 -43.37 11.36 -79.82
CA VAL A 82 -42.02 11.94 -79.91
C VAL A 82 -41.85 12.96 -78.74
N LYS A 83 -42.83 13.85 -78.57
CA LYS A 83 -42.80 14.81 -77.44
C LYS A 83 -42.70 14.15 -76.06
N LYS A 84 -43.46 13.04 -75.81
CA LYS A 84 -43.35 12.26 -74.56
C LYS A 84 -42.02 11.58 -74.45
N LYS A 85 -41.42 11.11 -75.52
CA LYS A 85 -40.11 10.43 -75.51
C LYS A 85 -38.99 11.45 -75.24
N LEU A 86 -39.06 12.62 -75.87
CA LEU A 86 -38.14 13.72 -75.65
C LEU A 86 -38.19 14.24 -74.16
N HIS A 87 -39.41 14.43 -73.66
CA HIS A 87 -39.58 14.82 -72.27
C HIS A 87 -39.03 13.81 -71.28
N LYS A 88 -39.19 12.50 -71.57
CA LYS A 88 -38.64 11.45 -70.73
C LYS A 88 -37.08 11.36 -70.81
N ILE A 89 -36.51 11.67 -71.97
CA ILE A 89 -35.05 11.76 -72.15
C ILE A 89 -34.52 13.00 -71.42
N ALA A 90 -35.21 14.15 -71.54
CA ALA A 90 -34.83 15.37 -70.82
C ALA A 90 -34.82 15.16 -69.30
N LEU A 91 -35.87 14.57 -68.77
CA LEU A 91 -35.97 14.25 -67.35
C LEU A 91 -34.87 13.26 -66.87
N HIS A 92 -34.52 12.27 -67.73
CA HIS A 92 -33.44 11.32 -67.42
C HIS A 92 -32.06 11.99 -67.42
N ASN A 93 -31.83 12.88 -68.36
CA ASN A 93 -30.58 13.65 -68.43
C ASN A 93 -30.44 14.63 -67.28
N GLU A 94 -31.55 15.24 -66.81
CA GLU A 94 -31.56 16.09 -65.64
C GLU A 94 -31.16 15.29 -64.38
N VAL A 95 -31.75 14.11 -64.15
CA VAL A 95 -31.42 13.21 -63.04
C VAL A 95 -29.94 12.72 -63.13
N LEU A 96 -29.43 12.49 -64.33
CA LEU A 96 -28.01 12.11 -64.51
C LEU A 96 -27.07 13.29 -64.24
N ALA A 97 -27.49 14.51 -64.64
CA ALA A 97 -26.72 15.72 -64.36
C ALA A 97 -26.65 16.00 -62.86
N ASP A 98 -27.79 15.89 -62.15
CA ASP A 98 -27.84 16.06 -60.68
C ASP A 98 -26.95 15.00 -59.98
N ARG A 99 -27.03 13.74 -60.38
CA ARG A 99 -26.17 12.71 -59.82
C ARG A 99 -24.69 12.94 -60.09
N ASN A 100 -24.33 13.38 -61.30
CA ASN A 100 -22.93 13.69 -61.62
C ASN A 100 -22.43 14.89 -60.76
N TRP A 101 -23.30 15.89 -60.55
CA TRP A 101 -22.98 17.03 -59.69
C TRP A 101 -22.80 16.59 -58.24
N GLU A 102 -23.72 15.78 -57.68
CA GLU A 102 -23.59 15.21 -56.35
C GLU A 102 -22.31 14.38 -56.17
N LEU A 103 -21.94 13.56 -57.16
CA LEU A 103 -20.72 12.77 -57.16
C LEU A 103 -19.47 13.67 -57.18
N GLN A 104 -19.46 14.70 -58.02
CA GLN A 104 -18.34 15.65 -58.09
C GLN A 104 -18.19 16.44 -56.78
N GLU A 105 -19.31 16.87 -56.20
CA GLU A 105 -19.30 17.58 -54.93
C GLU A 105 -18.83 16.64 -53.78
N ALA A 106 -19.27 15.40 -53.74
CA ALA A 106 -18.81 14.40 -52.80
C ALA A 106 -17.31 14.10 -52.94
N GLU A 107 -16.83 13.99 -54.18
CA GLU A 107 -15.41 13.79 -54.47
C GLU A 107 -14.56 15.00 -54.03
N GLN A 108 -15.01 16.22 -54.33
CA GLN A 108 -14.35 17.44 -53.86
C GLN A 108 -14.33 17.56 -52.35
N ARG A 109 -15.45 17.27 -51.71
CA ARG A 109 -15.50 17.26 -50.23
C ARG A 109 -14.56 16.23 -49.64
N ALA A 110 -14.55 15.01 -50.14
CA ALA A 110 -13.63 13.97 -49.72
C ALA A 110 -12.17 14.40 -49.92
N ARG A 111 -11.82 14.95 -51.09
CA ARG A 111 -10.47 15.45 -51.35
C ARG A 111 -10.05 16.56 -50.40
N HIS A 112 -10.95 17.54 -50.13
CA HIS A 112 -10.71 18.60 -49.14
C HIS A 112 -10.48 18.06 -47.74
N LEU A 113 -11.25 17.06 -47.32
CA LEU A 113 -11.07 16.41 -46.00
C LEU A 113 -9.69 15.73 -45.88
N PHE A 114 -9.24 15.04 -46.91
CA PHE A 114 -7.92 14.42 -46.92
C PHE A 114 -6.76 15.44 -46.97
N GLU A 115 -6.96 16.58 -47.64
CA GLU A 115 -5.95 17.63 -47.72
C GLU A 115 -5.84 18.47 -46.46
N GLN A 116 -6.96 18.67 -45.72
CA GLN A 116 -6.97 19.43 -44.46
C GLN A 116 -6.57 18.60 -43.24
N GLN A 117 -6.44 17.27 -43.36
CA GLN A 117 -5.94 16.44 -42.26
C GLN A 117 -4.45 16.74 -42.03
N GLY A 118 -4.09 16.98 -40.74
CA GLY A 118 -2.69 17.15 -40.32
C GLY A 118 -1.87 15.86 -40.40
N ASP A 119 -2.53 14.70 -40.55
CA ASP A 119 -1.84 13.40 -40.73
C ASP A 119 -1.27 13.30 -42.14
N LEU A 120 -0.11 12.68 -42.27
CA LEU A 120 0.56 12.41 -43.56
C LEU A 120 -0.20 11.31 -44.29
N ILE A 121 -0.68 11.56 -45.52
CA ILE A 121 -1.37 10.55 -46.31
C ILE A 121 -0.61 10.34 -47.61
N VAL A 122 -0.22 9.09 -47.84
CA VAL A 122 0.41 8.67 -49.12
C VAL A 122 -0.21 7.36 -49.59
N MET A 123 -0.51 7.28 -50.90
CA MET A 123 -0.95 6.04 -51.53
C MET A 123 0.09 5.61 -52.56
N ARG A 124 0.42 4.32 -52.59
CA ARG A 124 1.45 3.75 -53.45
C ARG A 124 0.90 2.56 -54.25
N GLU A 125 1.39 2.41 -55.45
CA GLU A 125 1.19 1.18 -56.21
C GLU A 125 2.04 0.03 -55.66
N GLN A 126 1.84 -1.17 -56.19
CA GLN A 126 2.61 -2.35 -55.76
C GLN A 126 4.11 -2.26 -56.07
N ASP A 127 4.48 -1.46 -57.04
CA ASP A 127 5.87 -1.19 -57.41
C ASP A 127 6.53 -0.12 -56.52
N GLY A 128 5.76 0.49 -55.59
CA GLY A 128 6.21 1.52 -54.67
C GLY A 128 6.06 2.95 -55.16
N SER A 129 5.60 3.16 -56.43
CA SER A 129 5.37 4.50 -56.99
C SER A 129 4.20 5.20 -56.29
N ILE A 130 4.35 6.49 -56.03
CA ILE A 130 3.35 7.30 -55.35
C ILE A 130 2.26 7.75 -56.32
N ILE A 131 1.00 7.44 -56.05
CA ILE A 131 -0.15 7.87 -56.85
C ILE A 131 -0.93 9.02 -56.21
N PHE A 132 -0.81 9.20 -54.89
CA PHE A 132 -1.46 10.28 -54.18
C PHE A 132 -0.65 10.69 -52.94
N VAL A 133 -0.58 11.98 -52.67
CA VAL A 133 -0.08 12.57 -51.41
C VAL A 133 -0.96 13.78 -51.05
N ASN A 134 -1.13 13.98 -49.74
CA ASN A 134 -1.79 15.20 -49.23
C ASN A 134 -0.77 16.32 -48.95
N ASP A 135 -1.26 17.52 -48.65
CA ASP A 135 -0.41 18.69 -48.42
C ASP A 135 0.52 18.50 -47.22
N ALA A 136 0.05 17.84 -46.13
CA ALA A 136 0.89 17.54 -44.96
C ALA A 136 2.11 16.68 -45.32
N TYR A 137 1.93 15.68 -46.19
CA TYR A 137 3.06 14.85 -46.68
C TYR A 137 4.04 15.67 -47.50
N CYS A 138 3.54 16.56 -48.40
CA CYS A 138 4.39 17.45 -49.21
C CYS A 138 5.22 18.39 -48.33
N GLN A 139 4.61 19.02 -47.33
CA GLN A 139 5.28 19.88 -46.35
C GLN A 139 6.36 19.13 -45.57
N MET A 140 6.05 17.94 -45.07
CA MET A 140 6.99 17.11 -44.33
C MET A 140 8.18 16.67 -45.22
N ALA A 141 7.92 16.36 -46.49
CA ALA A 141 8.96 15.99 -47.46
C ALA A 141 9.78 17.20 -47.98
N GLY A 142 9.23 18.41 -47.89
CA GLY A 142 9.82 19.61 -48.44
C GLY A 142 9.86 19.61 -50.00
N LEU A 143 8.93 18.87 -50.62
CA LEU A 143 8.87 18.69 -52.09
C LEU A 143 7.46 18.99 -52.60
N ASP A 144 7.39 19.55 -53.79
CA ASP A 144 6.11 19.78 -54.47
C ASP A 144 5.45 18.47 -54.89
N ARG A 145 4.11 18.45 -54.88
CA ARG A 145 3.30 17.27 -55.20
C ARG A 145 3.66 16.67 -56.58
N GLU A 146 3.95 17.54 -57.57
CA GLU A 146 4.32 17.12 -58.94
C GLU A 146 5.60 16.29 -58.95
N ASN A 147 6.54 16.57 -58.04
CA ASN A 147 7.80 15.83 -57.91
C ASN A 147 7.64 14.52 -57.15
N LEU A 148 6.61 14.41 -56.30
CA LEU A 148 6.33 13.23 -55.50
C LEU A 148 5.49 12.19 -56.27
N ILE A 149 4.50 12.62 -57.08
CA ILE A 149 3.64 11.72 -57.85
C ILE A 149 4.49 10.99 -58.90
N GLY A 150 4.35 9.68 -58.97
CA GLY A 150 5.14 8.79 -59.88
C GLY A 150 6.54 8.45 -59.33
N SER A 151 7.01 9.12 -58.30
CA SER A 151 8.31 8.81 -57.68
C SER A 151 8.19 7.66 -56.66
N ARG A 152 9.34 7.10 -56.26
CA ARG A 152 9.48 6.14 -55.15
C ARG A 152 10.05 6.80 -53.90
N PHE A 153 9.74 8.09 -53.69
CA PHE A 153 10.25 8.83 -52.54
C PHE A 153 9.86 8.15 -51.21
N ALA A 154 10.84 8.03 -50.31
CA ALA A 154 10.64 7.61 -48.94
C ALA A 154 11.52 8.47 -48.03
N PHE A 155 11.05 8.78 -46.85
CA PHE A 155 11.85 9.50 -45.84
C PHE A 155 13.07 8.68 -45.44
N ALA A 156 14.19 9.35 -45.18
CA ALA A 156 15.36 8.70 -44.59
C ALA A 156 15.01 8.25 -43.16
N LEU A 157 15.21 6.96 -42.89
CA LEU A 157 14.94 6.36 -41.58
C LEU A 157 16.11 6.64 -40.63
N ILE A 158 15.86 7.26 -39.48
CA ILE A 158 16.83 7.48 -38.40
C ILE A 158 16.77 6.35 -37.40
N GLU A 159 15.56 6.00 -36.96
CA GLU A 159 15.32 5.00 -35.89
C GLU A 159 14.02 4.24 -36.20
N GLN A 160 14.02 2.92 -36.00
CA GLN A 160 12.83 2.08 -36.10
C GLN A 160 12.28 1.83 -34.71
N GLY A 161 11.02 2.20 -34.50
CA GLY A 161 10.28 1.90 -33.27
C GLY A 161 9.53 0.57 -33.36
N ASP A 162 8.54 0.42 -32.52
CA ASP A 162 7.71 -0.78 -32.42
C ASP A 162 6.93 -1.02 -33.70
N SER A 163 6.74 -2.31 -34.05
CA SER A 163 5.99 -2.73 -35.24
C SER A 163 5.04 -3.87 -34.88
N ALA A 164 3.77 -3.69 -35.24
CA ALA A 164 2.72 -4.69 -34.99
C ALA A 164 1.86 -4.89 -36.27
N LEU A 165 1.31 -6.09 -36.45
CA LEU A 165 0.34 -6.40 -37.47
C LEU A 165 -1.02 -6.60 -36.80
N GLU A 166 -2.00 -5.73 -37.12
CA GLU A 166 -3.36 -5.85 -36.61
C GLU A 166 -4.11 -7.04 -37.28
N PRO A 167 -5.14 -7.60 -36.60
CA PRO A 167 -5.95 -8.67 -37.21
C PRO A 167 -6.63 -8.27 -38.51
N SER A 168 -6.82 -7.00 -38.77
CA SER A 168 -7.31 -6.41 -40.05
C SER A 168 -6.36 -6.55 -41.21
N GLY A 169 -5.09 -6.95 -40.98
CA GLY A 169 -4.01 -6.93 -41.97
C GLY A 169 -3.35 -5.56 -42.10
N THR A 170 -3.69 -4.61 -41.22
CA THR A 170 -3.03 -3.29 -41.16
C THR A 170 -1.73 -3.40 -40.39
N ARG A 171 -0.63 -2.93 -40.99
CA ARG A 171 0.66 -2.82 -40.32
C ARG A 171 0.73 -1.47 -39.58
N VAL A 172 1.06 -1.50 -38.31
CA VAL A 172 1.27 -0.30 -37.48
C VAL A 172 2.72 -0.30 -37.02
N HIS A 173 3.43 0.81 -37.20
CA HIS A 173 4.82 0.94 -36.79
C HIS A 173 5.19 2.41 -36.60
N ASP A 174 6.10 2.65 -35.67
CA ASP A 174 6.63 3.96 -35.39
C ASP A 174 8.01 4.09 -36.02
N GLN A 175 8.29 5.24 -36.64
CA GLN A 175 9.58 5.53 -37.26
C GLN A 175 10.00 6.95 -36.94
N ARG A 176 11.27 7.11 -36.56
CA ARG A 176 11.91 8.43 -36.57
C ARG A 176 12.52 8.66 -37.94
N ILE A 177 12.03 9.67 -38.60
CA ILE A 177 12.42 10.01 -39.96
C ILE A 177 13.12 11.36 -40.02
N GLU A 178 14.00 11.55 -40.99
CA GLU A 178 14.53 12.86 -41.37
C GLU A 178 13.53 13.54 -42.29
N SER A 179 13.02 14.69 -41.87
CA SER A 179 12.06 15.49 -42.64
C SER A 179 12.63 16.86 -42.97
N ALA A 180 12.00 17.61 -43.88
CA ALA A 180 12.42 18.97 -44.25
C ALA A 180 12.41 19.95 -43.04
N ILE A 181 11.65 19.65 -42.01
CA ILE A 181 11.54 20.44 -40.78
C ILE A 181 12.34 19.83 -39.61
N GLY A 182 13.25 18.89 -39.87
CA GLY A 182 14.08 18.16 -38.93
C GLY A 182 13.54 16.78 -38.57
N PRO A 183 14.25 16.07 -37.63
CA PRO A 183 13.84 14.73 -37.22
C PRO A 183 12.44 14.69 -36.58
N ARG A 184 11.59 13.75 -37.03
CA ARG A 184 10.22 13.59 -36.56
C ARG A 184 9.90 12.12 -36.28
N TRP A 185 9.12 11.87 -35.21
CA TRP A 185 8.53 10.56 -34.96
C TRP A 185 7.17 10.46 -35.62
N ILE A 186 7.02 9.51 -36.58
CA ILE A 186 5.77 9.29 -37.28
C ILE A 186 5.24 7.89 -36.95
N ALA A 187 4.02 7.85 -36.43
CA ALA A 187 3.26 6.62 -36.25
C ALA A 187 2.55 6.30 -37.58
N TRP A 188 3.01 5.27 -38.28
CA TRP A 188 2.47 4.82 -39.54
C TRP A 188 1.41 3.74 -39.37
N ARG A 189 0.35 3.85 -40.19
CA ARG A 189 -0.63 2.78 -40.42
C ARG A 189 -0.67 2.49 -41.89
N GLU A 190 -0.33 1.26 -42.30
CA GLU A 190 -0.25 0.82 -43.68
C GLU A 190 -1.30 -0.26 -43.93
N ALA A 191 -2.17 -0.04 -44.89
CA ALA A 191 -3.23 -0.97 -45.26
C ALA A 191 -3.30 -1.14 -46.80
N LEU A 192 -3.51 -2.38 -47.24
CA LEU A 192 -3.78 -2.69 -48.64
C LEU A 192 -5.27 -2.47 -48.92
N VAL A 193 -5.56 -1.47 -49.75
CA VAL A 193 -6.92 -1.17 -50.20
C VAL A 193 -7.14 -1.80 -51.57
N ARG A 194 -8.17 -2.64 -51.68
CA ARG A 194 -8.59 -3.26 -52.95
C ARG A 194 -9.81 -2.54 -53.51
N SER A 195 -9.81 -2.20 -54.80
CA SER A 195 -10.96 -1.65 -55.48
C SER A 195 -11.77 -2.80 -56.09
N ASP A 196 -13.11 -2.76 -55.95
CA ASP A 196 -14.05 -3.75 -56.52
C ASP A 196 -14.08 -3.75 -58.07
N ALA A 197 -13.39 -2.82 -58.72
CA ALA A 197 -13.41 -2.62 -60.17
C ALA A 197 -12.24 -3.29 -60.92
N GLY A 198 -11.52 -4.25 -60.29
CA GLY A 198 -10.42 -4.98 -60.98
C GLY A 198 -9.11 -4.19 -61.09
N HIS A 199 -8.97 -3.07 -60.42
CA HIS A 199 -7.71 -2.33 -60.32
C HIS A 199 -6.74 -3.01 -59.34
N PRO A 200 -5.41 -2.88 -59.57
CA PRO A 200 -4.40 -3.41 -58.62
C PRO A 200 -4.61 -2.83 -57.21
N ALA A 201 -4.29 -3.65 -56.20
CA ALA A 201 -4.35 -3.21 -54.82
C ALA A 201 -3.36 -2.05 -54.57
N VAL A 202 -3.80 -1.03 -53.85
CA VAL A 202 -3.04 0.18 -53.51
C VAL A 202 -2.67 0.13 -52.03
N LEU A 203 -1.41 0.41 -51.71
CA LEU A 203 -0.96 0.57 -50.33
C LEU A 203 -1.29 1.98 -49.83
N GLN A 204 -2.18 2.10 -48.91
CA GLN A 204 -2.48 3.35 -48.22
C GLN A 204 -1.67 3.42 -46.94
N CYS A 205 -0.87 4.47 -46.80
CA CYS A 205 -0.09 4.75 -45.60
C CYS A 205 -0.58 6.07 -45.00
N VAL A 206 -0.94 6.02 -43.70
CA VAL A 206 -1.32 7.21 -42.91
C VAL A 206 -0.31 7.35 -41.79
N GLY A 207 0.39 8.49 -41.77
CA GLY A 207 1.40 8.79 -40.73
C GLY A 207 0.96 9.96 -39.87
N ARG A 208 0.99 9.78 -38.57
CA ARG A 208 0.72 10.83 -37.59
C ARG A 208 2.02 11.29 -36.95
N ASP A 209 2.27 12.60 -36.95
CA ASP A 209 3.39 13.15 -36.16
C ASP A 209 3.09 13.01 -34.66
N VAL A 210 3.91 12.20 -33.99
CA VAL A 210 3.84 11.90 -32.57
C VAL A 210 5.08 12.37 -31.81
N THR A 211 5.86 13.27 -32.41
CA THR A 211 7.16 13.74 -31.89
C THR A 211 7.03 14.30 -30.49
N ASP A 212 6.15 15.28 -30.27
CA ASP A 212 5.98 15.94 -28.97
C ASP A 212 5.56 14.95 -27.87
N ARG A 213 4.69 14.00 -28.24
CA ARG A 213 4.24 12.96 -27.31
C ARG A 213 5.40 12.01 -26.95
N THR A 214 6.11 11.50 -27.94
CA THR A 214 7.21 10.53 -27.73
C THR A 214 8.37 11.16 -26.97
N GLU A 215 8.72 12.40 -27.28
CA GLU A 215 9.76 13.14 -26.56
C GLU A 215 9.35 13.42 -25.10
N THR A 216 8.09 13.79 -24.86
CA THR A 216 7.57 13.99 -23.49
C THR A 216 7.56 12.68 -22.69
N GLU A 217 7.10 11.58 -23.30
CA GLU A 217 7.11 10.26 -22.65
C GLU A 217 8.54 9.79 -22.32
N ARG A 218 9.51 9.99 -23.21
CA ARG A 218 10.93 9.69 -22.97
C ARG A 218 11.52 10.57 -21.87
N ALA A 219 11.31 11.89 -21.94
CA ALA A 219 11.81 12.80 -20.91
C ALA A 219 11.23 12.48 -19.52
N LEU A 220 9.95 12.09 -19.45
CA LEU A 220 9.33 11.66 -18.21
C LEU A 220 9.92 10.35 -17.67
N ALA A 221 10.16 9.38 -18.57
CA ALA A 221 10.81 8.12 -18.21
C ALA A 221 12.23 8.34 -17.66
N ASP A 222 13.03 9.16 -18.37
CA ASP A 222 14.40 9.50 -17.94
C ASP A 222 14.42 10.25 -16.60
N ALA A 223 13.54 11.23 -16.42
CA ALA A 223 13.41 11.95 -15.15
C ALA A 223 13.02 11.03 -14.00
N ARG A 224 12.08 10.10 -14.24
CA ARG A 224 11.67 9.08 -13.25
C ARG A 224 12.84 8.16 -12.89
N ASP A 225 13.59 7.69 -13.89
CA ASP A 225 14.70 6.75 -13.67
C ASP A 225 15.87 7.45 -12.93
N GLN A 226 16.13 8.71 -13.24
CA GLN A 226 17.10 9.55 -12.49
C GLN A 226 16.66 9.76 -11.05
N ALA A 227 15.38 10.10 -10.82
CA ALA A 227 14.84 10.26 -9.47
C ALA A 227 14.93 8.95 -8.67
N ASN A 228 14.60 7.82 -9.27
CA ASN A 228 14.71 6.50 -8.65
C ASN A 228 16.17 6.13 -8.34
N ALA A 229 17.11 6.42 -9.24
CA ALA A 229 18.53 6.19 -9.01
C ALA A 229 19.07 7.03 -7.85
N ALA A 230 18.72 8.31 -7.81
CA ALA A 230 19.08 9.21 -6.72
C ALA A 230 18.53 8.75 -5.37
N ASN A 231 17.27 8.31 -5.33
CA ASN A 231 16.64 7.80 -4.10
C ASN A 231 17.29 6.50 -3.62
N ARG A 232 17.64 5.59 -4.54
CA ARG A 232 18.40 4.36 -4.20
C ARG A 232 19.80 4.68 -3.65
N ALA A 233 20.49 5.65 -4.24
CA ALA A 233 21.80 6.10 -3.76
C ALA A 233 21.72 6.72 -2.36
N LYS A 234 20.73 7.60 -2.12
CA LYS A 234 20.44 8.20 -0.80
C LYS A 234 20.21 7.11 0.26
N SER A 235 19.35 6.12 -0.05
CA SER A 235 19.03 5.03 0.89
C SER A 235 20.25 4.14 1.22
N ARG A 236 21.10 3.83 0.22
CA ARG A 236 22.32 3.06 0.44
C ARG A 236 23.34 3.85 1.29
N PHE A 237 23.51 5.14 1.00
CA PHE A 237 24.41 6.01 1.77
C PHE A 237 23.99 6.08 3.24
N LEU A 238 22.69 6.31 3.52
CA LEU A 238 22.17 6.36 4.88
C LEU A 238 22.34 5.02 5.63
N ALA A 239 22.10 3.89 4.96
CA ALA A 239 22.29 2.57 5.54
C ALA A 239 23.76 2.32 5.92
N MET A 240 24.69 2.65 5.03
CA MET A 240 26.12 2.52 5.27
C MET A 240 26.59 3.47 6.38
N ALA A 241 26.21 4.76 6.31
CA ALA A 241 26.59 5.75 7.32
C ALA A 241 26.09 5.36 8.72
N SER A 242 24.86 4.80 8.83
CA SER A 242 24.35 4.32 10.11
C SER A 242 25.19 3.16 10.66
N HIS A 243 25.57 2.20 9.84
CA HIS A 243 26.41 1.11 10.29
C HIS A 243 27.77 1.62 10.79
N GLU A 244 28.40 2.54 10.03
CA GLU A 244 29.70 3.13 10.38
C GLU A 244 29.64 4.02 11.64
N ILE A 245 28.49 4.64 11.95
CA ILE A 245 28.30 5.40 13.19
C ILE A 245 27.91 4.49 14.35
N ARG A 246 27.11 3.44 14.11
CA ARG A 246 26.65 2.52 15.16
C ARG A 246 27.80 1.77 15.82
N THR A 247 28.80 1.33 15.06
CA THR A 247 29.93 0.57 15.57
C THR A 247 30.72 1.34 16.63
N PRO A 248 31.27 2.56 16.39
CA PRO A 248 31.97 3.32 17.42
C PRO A 248 31.06 3.74 18.57
N LEU A 249 29.79 4.03 18.29
CA LEU A 249 28.83 4.45 19.32
C LEU A 249 28.50 3.33 20.30
N ASN A 250 28.33 2.10 19.81
CA ASN A 250 28.19 0.89 20.65
C ASN A 250 29.42 0.70 21.55
N GLY A 251 30.62 0.96 21.02
CA GLY A 251 31.84 0.95 21.78
C GLY A 251 31.82 1.97 22.93
N ILE A 252 31.42 3.21 22.67
CA ILE A 252 31.30 4.27 23.69
C ILE A 252 30.25 3.87 24.74
N LEU A 253 29.08 3.37 24.32
CA LEU A 253 28.03 2.93 25.24
C LEU A 253 28.47 1.74 26.10
N GLY A 254 29.14 0.74 25.49
CA GLY A 254 29.68 -0.39 26.20
C GLY A 254 30.73 0.00 27.24
N MET A 255 31.68 0.86 26.84
CA MET A 255 32.71 1.37 27.76
C MET A 255 32.14 2.21 28.90
N SER A 256 31.14 3.09 28.62
CA SER A 256 30.47 3.86 29.65
C SER A 256 29.68 2.96 30.62
N GLY A 257 29.05 1.89 30.10
CA GLY A 257 28.39 0.87 30.92
C GLY A 257 29.38 0.15 31.86
N LEU A 258 30.51 -0.30 31.33
CA LEU A 258 31.58 -0.95 32.12
C LEU A 258 32.13 -0.01 33.18
N LEU A 259 32.35 1.28 32.87
CA LEU A 259 32.80 2.30 33.84
C LEU A 259 31.78 2.43 34.99
N LEU A 260 30.47 2.49 34.70
CA LEU A 260 29.42 2.61 35.72
C LEU A 260 29.34 1.45 36.68
N GLU A 261 29.93 0.29 36.33
CA GLU A 261 29.99 -0.87 37.19
C GLU A 261 31.28 -0.95 38.04
N THR A 262 32.19 -0.01 37.87
CA THR A 262 33.40 0.11 38.70
C THR A 262 33.16 1.05 39.87
N HIS A 263 34.12 1.13 40.80
CA HIS A 263 34.09 2.13 41.88
C HIS A 263 34.37 3.52 41.34
N LEU A 264 33.31 4.27 41.08
CA LEU A 264 33.38 5.68 40.61
C LEU A 264 33.06 6.66 41.75
N THR A 265 33.62 7.84 41.68
CA THR A 265 33.15 8.94 42.50
C THR A 265 31.74 9.38 42.04
N PRO A 266 30.96 10.07 42.89
CA PRO A 266 29.62 10.59 42.49
C PRO A 266 29.69 11.46 41.24
N GLU A 267 30.73 12.26 41.09
CA GLU A 267 30.95 13.11 39.93
C GLU A 267 31.26 12.29 38.65
N GLN A 268 32.16 11.30 38.75
CA GLN A 268 32.48 10.40 37.65
C GLN A 268 31.25 9.59 37.21
N THR A 269 30.43 9.13 38.19
CA THR A 269 29.16 8.44 37.93
C THR A 269 28.23 9.35 37.12
N THR A 270 28.15 10.64 37.48
CA THR A 270 27.32 11.60 36.74
C THR A 270 27.82 11.81 35.30
N TYR A 271 29.15 11.90 35.10
CA TYR A 271 29.71 12.01 33.75
C TYR A 271 29.50 10.76 32.92
N ALA A 272 29.73 9.58 33.49
CA ALA A 272 29.50 8.30 32.78
C ALA A 272 28.02 8.08 32.37
N LYS A 273 27.11 8.46 33.28
CA LYS A 273 25.65 8.45 32.97
C LYS A 273 25.31 9.43 31.87
N ALA A 274 25.85 10.65 31.88
CA ALA A 274 25.63 11.67 30.85
C ALA A 274 26.12 11.19 29.47
N VAL A 275 27.33 10.59 29.41
CA VAL A 275 27.88 10.00 28.17
C VAL A 275 26.96 8.89 27.64
N ARG A 276 26.51 7.98 28.52
CA ARG A 276 25.59 6.89 28.15
C ARG A 276 24.28 7.42 27.60
N THR A 277 23.63 8.34 28.33
CA THR A 277 22.35 8.93 27.91
C THR A 277 22.46 9.66 26.58
N SER A 278 23.56 10.39 26.35
CA SER A 278 23.82 11.08 25.09
C SER A 278 24.04 10.08 23.94
N GLY A 279 24.77 9.00 24.19
CA GLY A 279 25.00 7.94 23.22
C GLY A 279 23.71 7.18 22.85
N GLU A 280 22.89 6.85 23.85
CA GLU A 280 21.57 6.22 23.63
C GLU A 280 20.64 7.13 22.80
N ALA A 281 20.63 8.43 23.09
CA ALA A 281 19.87 9.42 22.32
C ALA A 281 20.33 9.49 20.86
N LEU A 282 21.66 9.51 20.62
CA LEU A 282 22.22 9.54 19.27
C LEU A 282 21.89 8.25 18.48
N MET A 283 21.93 7.09 19.14
CA MET A 283 21.53 5.81 18.53
C MET A 283 20.06 5.84 18.08
N SER A 284 19.16 6.31 18.95
CA SER A 284 17.74 6.47 18.62
C SER A 284 17.53 7.36 17.40
N LEU A 285 18.26 8.48 17.31
CA LEU A 285 18.21 9.40 16.18
C LEU A 285 18.61 8.74 14.85
N ILE A 286 19.69 7.95 14.89
CA ILE A 286 20.17 7.22 13.72
C ILE A 286 19.15 6.17 13.26
N ASP A 287 18.57 5.43 14.19
CA ASP A 287 17.56 4.43 13.89
C ASP A 287 16.28 5.06 13.33
N GLU A 288 15.84 6.20 13.87
CA GLU A 288 14.72 6.99 13.33
C GLU A 288 14.99 7.45 11.88
N LEU A 289 16.20 7.93 11.59
CA LEU A 289 16.60 8.40 10.26
C LEU A 289 16.66 7.25 9.24
N LEU A 290 17.11 6.06 9.68
CA LEU A 290 17.11 4.87 8.85
C LEU A 290 15.71 4.38 8.54
N ASP A 291 14.85 4.31 9.56
CA ASP A 291 13.46 3.90 9.39
C ASP A 291 12.74 4.87 8.44
N TYR A 292 12.96 6.17 8.60
CA TYR A 292 12.47 7.20 7.68
C TYR A 292 12.91 6.93 6.23
N SER A 293 14.20 6.65 6.00
CA SER A 293 14.73 6.36 4.66
C SER A 293 14.16 5.09 4.04
N LYS A 294 13.96 4.02 4.85
CA LYS A 294 13.33 2.77 4.39
C LYS A 294 11.87 2.98 4.01
N ILE A 295 11.15 3.80 4.78
CA ILE A 295 9.74 4.13 4.52
C ILE A 295 9.61 4.98 3.26
N GLU A 296 10.46 6.02 3.08
CA GLU A 296 10.48 6.90 1.90
C GLU A 296 10.77 6.10 0.62
N ALA A 297 11.68 5.13 0.69
CA ALA A 297 11.99 4.23 -0.42
C ALA A 297 10.92 3.15 -0.69
N GLY A 298 9.83 3.11 0.07
CA GLY A 298 8.79 2.08 -0.04
C GLY A 298 9.23 0.66 0.35
N LYS A 299 10.40 0.52 0.98
CA LYS A 299 11.04 -0.76 1.33
C LYS A 299 10.64 -1.30 2.70
N LEU A 300 9.75 -0.63 3.43
CA LEU A 300 9.23 -1.16 4.69
C LEU A 300 8.36 -2.38 4.39
N ALA A 301 8.87 -3.57 4.63
CA ALA A 301 8.08 -4.80 4.66
C ALA A 301 7.39 -4.90 6.03
N LEU A 302 6.10 -5.18 6.04
CA LEU A 302 5.36 -5.46 7.25
C LEU A 302 5.31 -6.97 7.48
N GLU A 303 5.50 -7.39 8.72
CA GLU A 303 5.36 -8.77 9.13
C GLU A 303 3.94 -9.02 9.66
N ALA A 304 3.29 -10.06 9.15
CA ALA A 304 1.97 -10.48 9.63
C ALA A 304 2.14 -11.72 10.53
N GLN A 305 2.41 -11.49 11.81
CA GLN A 305 2.60 -12.55 12.81
C GLN A 305 1.49 -12.50 13.86
N PRO A 306 1.07 -13.64 14.42
CA PRO A 306 0.17 -13.65 15.57
C PRO A 306 0.89 -13.16 16.83
N PHE A 307 0.25 -12.23 17.57
CA PHE A 307 0.76 -11.73 18.83
C PHE A 307 -0.37 -11.41 19.83
N SER A 308 -0.02 -11.36 21.12
CA SER A 308 -0.96 -11.00 22.20
C SER A 308 -1.03 -9.50 22.39
N LEU A 309 -2.24 -8.93 22.29
CA LEU A 309 -2.48 -7.49 22.53
C LEU A 309 -2.17 -7.09 23.97
N ALA A 310 -2.63 -7.89 24.94
CA ALA A 310 -2.42 -7.62 26.35
C ALA A 310 -0.93 -7.56 26.69
N ALA A 311 -0.17 -8.57 26.23
CA ALA A 311 1.27 -8.61 26.45
C ALA A 311 1.99 -7.39 25.84
N LEU A 312 1.58 -6.95 24.65
CA LEU A 312 2.18 -5.77 23.99
C LEU A 312 1.93 -4.49 24.81
N ILE A 313 0.70 -4.26 25.31
CA ILE A 313 0.34 -3.05 26.03
C ILE A 313 1.01 -3.06 27.42
N GLU A 314 1.01 -4.20 28.11
CA GLU A 314 1.68 -4.38 29.39
C GLU A 314 3.19 -4.14 29.28
N GLU A 315 3.85 -4.72 28.29
CA GLU A 315 5.27 -4.51 27.99
C GLU A 315 5.61 -3.02 27.79
N ILE A 316 4.81 -2.30 26.99
CA ILE A 316 5.02 -0.86 26.73
C ILE A 316 4.90 -0.04 28.02
N THR A 317 3.88 -0.30 28.81
CA THR A 317 3.65 0.46 30.05
C THR A 317 4.69 0.13 31.11
N GLU A 318 5.12 -1.11 31.25
CA GLU A 318 6.18 -1.52 32.15
C GLU A 318 7.55 -0.94 31.75
N LEU A 319 7.86 -0.91 30.45
CA LEU A 319 9.09 -0.30 29.95
C LEU A 319 9.17 1.20 30.22
N LEU A 320 8.03 1.89 30.17
CA LEU A 320 7.93 3.33 30.39
C LEU A 320 7.73 3.72 31.86
N ALA A 321 7.29 2.78 32.71
CA ALA A 321 7.01 3.06 34.13
C ALA A 321 8.18 3.70 34.89
N PRO A 322 9.46 3.27 34.76
CA PRO A 322 10.56 3.94 35.46
C PRO A 322 10.73 5.40 35.06
N ARG A 323 10.47 5.74 33.77
CA ARG A 323 10.54 7.13 33.28
C ARG A 323 9.41 7.98 33.82
N ALA A 324 8.20 7.42 33.87
CA ALA A 324 7.04 8.09 34.47
C ALA A 324 7.23 8.32 35.97
N GLN A 325 7.65 7.27 36.71
CA GLN A 325 7.95 7.35 38.14
C GLN A 325 9.04 8.36 38.49
N ALA A 326 10.10 8.45 37.70
CA ALA A 326 11.15 9.45 37.88
C ALA A 326 10.61 10.90 37.80
N LYS A 327 9.49 11.12 37.09
CA LYS A 327 8.75 12.39 37.04
C LYS A 327 7.55 12.45 37.96
N GLN A 328 7.32 11.45 38.80
CA GLN A 328 6.15 11.32 39.69
C GLN A 328 4.82 11.32 38.91
N LEU A 329 4.82 10.76 37.67
CA LEU A 329 3.63 10.63 36.86
C LEU A 329 3.01 9.24 37.00
N GLU A 330 1.69 9.19 36.94
CA GLU A 330 0.97 7.94 36.77
C GLU A 330 1.15 7.38 35.38
N ILE A 331 1.25 6.04 35.28
CA ILE A 331 1.14 5.35 33.99
C ILE A 331 0.18 4.17 34.12
N ALA A 332 -0.81 4.09 33.27
CA ALA A 332 -1.85 3.09 33.33
C ALA A 332 -2.10 2.43 31.96
N ALA A 333 -2.55 1.17 32.01
CA ALA A 333 -2.95 0.41 30.84
C ALA A 333 -4.38 -0.09 30.96
N TYR A 334 -5.14 0.01 29.88
CA TYR A 334 -6.46 -0.57 29.79
C TYR A 334 -6.67 -1.26 28.45
N MET A 335 -7.23 -2.45 28.50
CA MET A 335 -7.68 -3.18 27.30
C MET A 335 -9.13 -3.59 27.50
N ASP A 336 -9.96 -3.27 26.52
CA ASP A 336 -11.37 -3.68 26.50
C ASP A 336 -11.47 -5.19 26.30
N GLU A 337 -12.28 -5.86 27.11
CA GLU A 337 -12.40 -7.32 27.12
C GLU A 337 -13.11 -7.89 25.89
N ARG A 338 -13.75 -7.04 25.09
CA ARG A 338 -14.34 -7.43 23.80
C ARG A 338 -13.29 -7.64 22.71
N LEU A 339 -12.06 -7.21 22.94
CA LEU A 339 -10.96 -7.39 22.00
C LEU A 339 -10.49 -8.84 21.97
N PRO A 340 -10.06 -9.34 20.81
CA PRO A 340 -9.46 -10.66 20.71
C PRO A 340 -8.12 -10.68 21.45
N THR A 341 -7.83 -11.76 22.16
CA THR A 341 -6.57 -11.93 22.91
C THR A 341 -5.37 -11.98 21.98
N TRP A 342 -5.52 -12.65 20.82
CA TRP A 342 -4.50 -12.79 19.80
C TRP A 342 -4.95 -12.17 18.50
N VAL A 343 -4.06 -11.38 17.89
CA VAL A 343 -4.30 -10.71 16.61
C VAL A 343 -3.14 -10.95 15.67
N THR A 344 -3.38 -10.83 14.36
CA THR A 344 -2.35 -10.94 13.33
C THR A 344 -1.94 -9.55 12.86
N GLY A 345 -0.64 -9.27 12.89
CA GLY A 345 -0.09 -8.00 12.45
C GLY A 345 1.39 -7.86 12.77
N ASP A 346 1.94 -6.66 12.61
CA ASP A 346 3.33 -6.34 12.94
C ASP A 346 3.44 -5.75 14.35
N ALA A 347 3.68 -6.63 15.32
CA ALA A 347 3.83 -6.25 16.72
C ALA A 347 5.01 -5.28 16.95
N ALA A 348 6.11 -5.45 16.21
CA ALA A 348 7.31 -4.62 16.39
C ALA A 348 7.05 -3.17 15.94
N ARG A 349 6.38 -2.99 14.81
CA ARG A 349 6.01 -1.64 14.32
C ARG A 349 4.94 -0.99 15.15
N LEU A 350 3.93 -1.74 15.60
CA LEU A 350 2.92 -1.22 16.52
C LEU A 350 3.55 -0.80 17.84
N ARG A 351 4.46 -1.60 18.42
CA ARG A 351 5.25 -1.26 19.61
C ARG A 351 6.02 0.04 19.40
N GLN A 352 6.70 0.19 18.27
CA GLN A 352 7.46 1.40 17.92
C GLN A 352 6.56 2.64 17.93
N VAL A 353 5.38 2.57 17.31
CA VAL A 353 4.41 3.67 17.29
C VAL A 353 3.94 4.03 18.70
N LEU A 354 3.49 3.03 19.46
CA LEU A 354 2.95 3.25 20.80
C LEU A 354 4.01 3.74 21.78
N LEU A 355 5.25 3.23 21.73
CA LEU A 355 6.37 3.73 22.53
C LEU A 355 6.72 5.19 22.20
N ASN A 356 6.69 5.57 20.92
CA ASN A 356 6.91 6.96 20.53
C ASN A 356 5.81 7.89 21.08
N LEU A 357 4.54 7.50 20.95
CA LEU A 357 3.41 8.30 21.43
C LEU A 357 3.41 8.39 22.97
N ALA A 358 3.53 7.27 23.67
CA ALA A 358 3.55 7.25 25.14
C ALA A 358 4.81 7.89 25.72
N GLY A 359 5.96 7.76 25.04
CA GLY A 359 7.19 8.47 25.39
C GLY A 359 7.04 9.99 25.30
N ASN A 360 6.38 10.48 24.22
CA ASN A 360 6.03 11.88 24.05
C ASN A 360 5.04 12.36 25.12
N ALA A 361 4.03 11.56 25.44
CA ALA A 361 3.07 11.84 26.51
C ALA A 361 3.79 12.06 27.87
N ILE A 362 4.69 11.14 28.26
CA ILE A 362 5.51 11.30 29.48
C ILE A 362 6.43 12.51 29.40
N LYS A 363 6.99 12.79 28.24
CA LYS A 363 7.90 13.92 28.03
C LYS A 363 7.21 15.25 28.28
N PHE A 364 5.99 15.43 27.77
CA PHE A 364 5.24 16.70 27.81
C PHE A 364 4.25 16.82 28.98
N THR A 365 4.16 15.80 29.83
CA THR A 365 3.39 15.85 31.06
C THR A 365 4.33 16.18 32.21
N SER A 366 3.95 17.15 33.04
CA SER A 366 4.66 17.55 34.26
C SER A 366 3.98 17.04 35.53
N ASN A 367 2.65 16.98 35.55
CA ASN A 367 1.84 16.49 36.66
C ASN A 367 0.66 15.66 36.12
N GLY A 368 0.19 14.69 36.87
CA GLY A 368 -0.92 13.81 36.48
C GLY A 368 -0.42 12.49 35.91
N GLY A 369 -0.85 12.09 34.71
CA GLY A 369 -0.55 10.76 34.22
C GLY A 369 -0.65 10.56 32.72
N VAL A 370 -0.29 9.37 32.32
CA VAL A 370 -0.38 8.86 30.93
C VAL A 370 -1.13 7.52 30.94
N ALA A 371 -2.03 7.34 30.00
CA ALA A 371 -2.76 6.08 29.83
C ALA A 371 -2.63 5.53 28.41
N VAL A 372 -2.43 4.23 28.29
CA VAL A 372 -2.49 3.47 27.05
C VAL A 372 -3.75 2.62 27.06
N ILE A 373 -4.70 2.92 26.19
CA ILE A 373 -6.03 2.32 26.17
C ILE A 373 -6.23 1.64 24.83
N ALA A 374 -6.67 0.37 24.83
CA ALA A 374 -7.07 -0.33 23.62
C ALA A 374 -8.57 -0.66 23.66
N GLU A 375 -9.27 -0.31 22.58
CA GLU A 375 -10.71 -0.48 22.41
C GLU A 375 -11.05 -0.96 21.00
N PRO A 376 -12.23 -1.58 20.79
CA PRO A 376 -12.70 -1.88 19.44
C PRO A 376 -12.82 -0.61 18.61
N GLY A 377 -12.30 -0.63 17.39
CA GLY A 377 -12.44 0.46 16.46
C GLY A 377 -13.84 0.55 15.84
N ILE A 378 -14.02 1.50 14.93
CA ILE A 378 -15.31 1.74 14.25
C ILE A 378 -15.61 0.65 13.24
N TRP A 379 -14.57 0.11 12.57
CA TRP A 379 -14.72 -0.90 11.53
C TRP A 379 -14.47 -2.32 12.05
N PRO A 380 -15.05 -3.35 11.42
CA PRO A 380 -14.76 -4.75 11.78
C PRO A 380 -13.25 -5.04 11.73
N ASN A 381 -12.74 -5.75 12.75
CA ASN A 381 -11.32 -6.05 12.92
C ASN A 381 -10.40 -4.84 13.10
N GLU A 382 -10.94 -3.65 13.32
CA GLU A 382 -10.16 -2.48 13.67
C GLU A 382 -10.00 -2.38 15.17
N ILE A 383 -8.80 -2.06 15.62
CA ILE A 383 -8.50 -1.79 17.03
C ILE A 383 -8.00 -0.35 17.13
N SER A 384 -8.58 0.39 18.06
CA SER A 384 -8.18 1.75 18.41
C SER A 384 -7.30 1.71 19.64
N PHE A 385 -6.08 2.25 19.52
CA PHE A 385 -5.16 2.47 20.62
C PHE A 385 -5.11 3.96 20.94
N GLN A 386 -5.51 4.34 22.13
CA GLN A 386 -5.48 5.72 22.59
C GLN A 386 -4.33 5.91 23.57
N VAL A 387 -3.47 6.87 23.30
CA VAL A 387 -2.47 7.35 24.25
C VAL A 387 -2.94 8.70 24.76
N ARG A 388 -3.43 8.72 26.01
CA ARG A 388 -3.98 9.91 26.67
C ARG A 388 -2.98 10.44 27.70
N ASP A 389 -2.73 11.73 27.67
CA ASP A 389 -1.92 12.45 28.64
C ASP A 389 -2.67 13.63 29.26
N THR A 390 -2.25 14.02 30.45
CA THR A 390 -2.73 15.22 31.14
C THR A 390 -1.74 16.37 31.07
N GLY A 391 -0.96 16.43 29.99
CA GLY A 391 0.13 17.39 29.80
C GLY A 391 -0.31 18.78 29.34
N ILE A 392 0.63 19.51 28.77
CA ILE A 392 0.43 20.89 28.33
C ILE A 392 -0.59 21.07 27.19
N GLY A 393 -0.96 19.97 26.50
CA GLY A 393 -1.79 20.02 25.31
C GLY A 393 -1.09 20.66 24.10
N ILE A 394 -1.80 20.72 22.97
CA ILE A 394 -1.28 21.18 21.66
C ILE A 394 -2.25 22.21 21.10
N ALA A 395 -1.75 23.40 20.78
CA ALA A 395 -2.54 24.46 20.17
C ALA A 395 -3.08 24.03 18.79
N ALA A 396 -4.30 24.47 18.43
CA ALA A 396 -4.99 24.03 17.22
C ALA A 396 -4.15 24.26 15.95
N GLU A 397 -3.42 25.37 15.87
CA GLU A 397 -2.58 25.74 14.73
C GLU A 397 -1.36 24.81 14.57
N ALA A 398 -0.96 24.13 15.65
CA ALA A 398 0.18 23.22 15.65
C ALA A 398 -0.22 21.75 15.37
N GLN A 399 -1.50 21.37 15.56
CA GLN A 399 -1.94 19.98 15.50
C GLN A 399 -1.70 19.29 14.14
N GLU A 400 -1.82 20.03 13.03
CA GLU A 400 -1.50 19.48 11.71
C GLU A 400 0.02 19.50 11.44
N ARG A 401 0.74 20.48 12.00
CA ARG A 401 2.16 20.69 11.76
C ARG A 401 3.04 19.65 12.44
N ILE A 402 2.66 19.16 13.61
CA ILE A 402 3.45 18.17 14.38
C ILE A 402 3.61 16.81 13.66
N PHE A 403 2.81 16.51 12.63
CA PHE A 403 2.95 15.33 11.78
C PHE A 403 3.87 15.57 10.57
N ARG A 404 4.31 16.83 10.34
CA ARG A 404 5.26 17.12 9.28
C ARG A 404 6.68 16.83 9.72
N GLU A 405 7.50 16.46 8.76
CA GLU A 405 8.90 16.10 8.98
C GLU A 405 9.71 17.30 9.45
N PHE A 406 10.53 17.11 10.48
CA PHE A 406 11.40 18.12 11.08
C PHE A 406 10.67 19.36 11.64
N GLU A 407 9.34 19.36 11.72
CA GLU A 407 8.58 20.43 12.36
C GLU A 407 8.35 20.13 13.83
N GLN A 408 8.36 21.18 14.65
CA GLN A 408 8.09 21.14 16.09
C GLN A 408 7.03 22.20 16.40
N ALA A 409 6.26 21.97 17.46
CA ALA A 409 5.11 22.83 17.80
C ALA A 409 5.55 24.27 18.15
N ASP A 410 6.72 24.46 18.79
CA ASP A 410 7.24 25.76 19.20
C ASP A 410 8.75 25.73 19.45
N ASP A 411 9.49 26.77 19.02
CA ASP A 411 10.95 26.93 19.22
C ASP A 411 11.34 27.06 20.69
N SER A 412 10.43 27.50 21.56
CA SER A 412 10.66 27.63 22.98
C SER A 412 10.63 26.29 23.71
N VAL A 413 9.74 25.39 23.30
CA VAL A 413 9.58 24.02 23.80
C VAL A 413 10.73 23.13 23.31
N ALA A 414 11.21 23.37 22.08
CA ALA A 414 12.37 22.69 21.49
C ALA A 414 13.65 22.83 22.34
N ARG A 415 13.89 23.99 22.95
CA ARG A 415 15.04 24.24 23.80
C ARG A 415 14.99 23.55 25.16
N SER A 416 13.77 23.29 25.66
CA SER A 416 13.58 22.70 26.99
C SER A 416 13.49 21.18 26.96
N PHE A 417 12.96 20.59 25.87
CA PHE A 417 12.64 19.16 25.82
C PHE A 417 13.30 18.37 24.70
N GLY A 418 13.94 19.01 23.70
CA GLY A 418 14.68 18.37 22.59
C GLY A 418 13.85 17.38 21.78
N GLY A 419 14.22 17.10 20.55
CA GLY A 419 13.58 16.08 19.71
C GLY A 419 13.95 16.28 18.24
N THR A 420 13.80 15.24 17.42
CA THR A 420 14.11 15.24 15.98
C THR A 420 13.04 15.89 15.12
N GLY A 421 11.78 15.88 15.59
CA GLY A 421 10.62 16.17 14.76
C GLY A 421 10.26 15.06 13.76
N LEU A 422 10.90 13.89 13.87
CA LEU A 422 10.66 12.74 12.96
C LEU A 422 9.70 11.71 13.55
N GLY A 423 9.65 11.54 14.87
CA GLY A 423 8.94 10.44 15.51
C GLY A 423 7.46 10.36 15.13
N LEU A 424 6.71 11.48 15.17
CA LEU A 424 5.29 11.50 14.80
C LEU A 424 5.07 11.27 13.29
N ALA A 425 5.91 11.83 12.45
CA ALA A 425 5.86 11.62 11.01
C ALA A 425 6.13 10.14 10.64
N ILE A 426 7.11 9.51 11.30
CA ILE A 426 7.40 8.08 11.15
C ILE A 426 6.21 7.24 11.62
N SER A 427 5.64 7.57 12.80
CA SER A 427 4.47 6.86 13.34
C SER A 427 3.28 6.92 12.39
N ASP A 428 2.96 8.09 11.84
CA ASP A 428 1.87 8.27 10.88
C ASP A 428 2.10 7.44 9.61
N ARG A 429 3.31 7.41 9.07
CA ARG A 429 3.66 6.61 7.89
C ARG A 429 3.59 5.09 8.16
N ILE A 430 4.06 4.63 9.33
CA ILE A 430 3.95 3.22 9.74
C ILE A 430 2.48 2.82 9.82
N VAL A 431 1.66 3.61 10.51
CA VAL A 431 0.24 3.32 10.68
C VAL A 431 -0.51 3.32 9.35
N LYS A 432 -0.24 4.29 8.46
CA LYS A 432 -0.78 4.30 7.10
C LYS A 432 -0.36 3.07 6.29
N ARG A 433 0.87 2.62 6.44
CA ARG A 433 1.34 1.39 5.78
C ARG A 433 0.66 0.14 6.33
N MET A 434 0.32 0.13 7.63
CA MET A 434 -0.49 -0.92 8.26
C MET A 434 -1.98 -0.85 7.86
N GLY A 435 -2.38 0.10 7.02
CA GLY A 435 -3.78 0.30 6.60
C GLY A 435 -4.63 1.05 7.62
N GLY A 436 -4.01 1.70 8.59
CA GLY A 436 -4.65 2.46 9.67
C GLY A 436 -4.56 3.97 9.50
N ARG A 437 -4.91 4.68 10.59
CA ARG A 437 -4.84 6.14 10.69
C ARG A 437 -4.45 6.57 12.10
N ILE A 438 -3.87 7.76 12.23
CA ILE A 438 -3.66 8.46 13.50
C ILE A 438 -4.56 9.69 13.54
N SER A 439 -5.24 9.89 14.67
CA SER A 439 -6.00 11.11 14.98
C SER A 439 -5.52 11.71 16.29
N LEU A 440 -5.78 13.00 16.48
CA LEU A 440 -5.37 13.76 17.65
C LEU A 440 -6.56 14.58 18.17
N GLN A 441 -6.80 14.51 19.46
CA GLN A 441 -7.66 15.40 20.20
C GLN A 441 -6.84 16.06 21.30
N SER A 442 -6.71 17.38 21.29
CA SER A 442 -5.89 18.09 22.26
C SER A 442 -6.41 19.50 22.47
N GLU A 443 -6.36 19.94 23.71
CA GLU A 443 -6.65 21.31 24.11
C GLU A 443 -5.53 21.82 25.02
N LEU A 444 -5.11 23.08 24.82
CA LEU A 444 -4.01 23.66 25.54
C LEU A 444 -4.33 23.71 27.06
N GLY A 445 -3.46 23.10 27.88
CA GLY A 445 -3.64 22.99 29.31
C GLY A 445 -4.52 21.82 29.79
N ALA A 446 -5.17 21.07 28.90
CA ALA A 446 -6.01 19.93 29.24
C ALA A 446 -5.39 18.57 28.88
N GLY A 447 -4.27 18.57 28.17
CA GLY A 447 -3.58 17.36 27.70
C GLY A 447 -3.91 16.99 26.27
N SER A 448 -3.48 15.78 25.86
CA SER A 448 -3.67 15.28 24.49
C SER A 448 -4.12 13.82 24.51
N THR A 449 -4.87 13.43 23.48
CA THR A 449 -5.21 12.05 23.19
C THR A 449 -4.84 11.76 21.74
N PHE A 450 -3.82 10.95 21.55
CA PHE A 450 -3.45 10.39 20.25
C PHE A 450 -4.17 9.05 20.07
N GLU A 451 -4.92 8.92 19.00
CA GLU A 451 -5.65 7.69 18.67
C GLU A 451 -5.06 7.06 17.41
N VAL A 452 -4.64 5.81 17.52
CA VAL A 452 -4.10 4.98 16.44
C VAL A 452 -5.11 3.90 16.12
N SER A 453 -5.76 3.95 14.99
CA SER A 453 -6.69 2.91 14.54
C SER A 453 -6.03 2.06 13.46
N VAL A 454 -5.94 0.75 13.68
CA VAL A 454 -5.31 -0.20 12.74
C VAL A 454 -6.17 -1.45 12.57
N PRO A 455 -6.24 -2.02 11.34
CA PRO A 455 -6.89 -3.31 11.12
C PRO A 455 -5.98 -4.44 11.64
N LEU A 456 -6.45 -5.15 12.67
CA LEU A 456 -5.77 -6.27 13.30
C LEU A 456 -6.75 -7.43 13.42
N PRO A 457 -6.85 -8.31 12.42
CA PRO A 457 -7.76 -9.44 12.46
C PRO A 457 -7.38 -10.41 13.57
N ALA A 458 -8.41 -11.02 14.21
CA ALA A 458 -8.21 -12.05 15.21
C ALA A 458 -7.39 -13.20 14.64
N ALA A 459 -6.37 -13.64 15.35
CA ALA A 459 -5.57 -14.81 15.00
C ALA A 459 -6.26 -16.07 15.49
N LEU A 460 -6.14 -17.16 14.72
CA LEU A 460 -6.52 -18.50 15.16
C LEU A 460 -5.56 -18.92 16.28
N GLU A 461 -6.12 -19.25 17.44
CA GLU A 461 -5.34 -19.65 18.60
C GLU A 461 -4.46 -20.88 18.28
N ARG A 462 -3.16 -20.76 18.50
CA ARG A 462 -2.26 -21.91 18.59
C ARG A 462 -2.29 -22.45 20.02
N GLY A 463 -3.22 -23.34 20.30
CA GLY A 463 -3.29 -24.08 21.55
C GLY A 463 -4.17 -23.42 22.62
N GLU A 464 -4.89 -24.27 23.36
CA GLU A 464 -5.72 -23.95 24.53
C GLU A 464 -4.89 -23.42 25.71
N GLN A 465 -4.21 -22.28 25.56
CA GLN A 465 -3.58 -21.60 26.69
C GLN A 465 -4.43 -20.40 27.06
N ASN A 466 -5.25 -20.60 28.10
CA ASN A 466 -5.91 -19.61 28.96
C ASN A 466 -6.01 -18.19 28.37
N SER A 467 -7.05 -17.94 27.56
CA SER A 467 -7.50 -16.58 27.34
C SER A 467 -7.90 -16.02 28.70
N PHE A 468 -7.19 -14.97 29.14
CA PHE A 468 -7.57 -14.28 30.35
C PHE A 468 -9.02 -13.78 30.23
N ARG A 469 -9.89 -14.23 31.15
CA ARG A 469 -11.23 -13.67 31.36
C ARG A 469 -11.28 -13.04 32.72
N GLY A 470 -11.78 -11.80 32.77
CA GLY A 470 -12.03 -11.14 34.05
C GLY A 470 -12.97 -11.98 34.92
N PRO A 471 -12.86 -11.88 36.26
CA PRO A 471 -13.77 -12.54 37.19
C PRO A 471 -15.17 -11.94 37.06
N ASP A 472 -16.22 -12.75 37.28
CA ASP A 472 -17.57 -12.22 37.45
C ASP A 472 -17.72 -11.65 38.84
N LEU A 473 -17.79 -10.33 38.96
CA LEU A 473 -17.97 -9.58 40.19
C LEU A 473 -19.39 -9.04 40.34
N THR A 474 -20.37 -9.62 39.66
CA THR A 474 -21.76 -9.18 39.71
C THR A 474 -22.28 -9.21 41.13
N GLY A 475 -22.80 -8.08 41.61
CA GLY A 475 -23.32 -7.91 42.97
C GLY A 475 -22.26 -7.66 44.04
N GLN A 476 -20.98 -7.65 43.70
CA GLN A 476 -19.90 -7.34 44.65
C GLN A 476 -19.66 -5.84 44.74
N SER A 477 -19.47 -5.36 45.97
CA SER A 477 -19.17 -3.95 46.25
C SER A 477 -17.67 -3.79 46.51
N ILE A 478 -17.02 -2.97 45.71
CA ILE A 478 -15.57 -2.70 45.79
C ILE A 478 -15.35 -1.21 46.02
N MET A 479 -14.58 -0.87 47.06
CA MET A 479 -14.14 0.50 47.31
C MET A 479 -12.71 0.69 46.76
N LEU A 480 -12.50 1.73 46.01
CA LEU A 480 -11.17 2.18 45.55
C LEU A 480 -10.87 3.55 46.20
N ILE A 481 -9.88 3.61 47.07
CA ILE A 481 -9.42 4.83 47.72
C ILE A 481 -8.13 5.26 47.05
N ALA A 482 -8.22 6.28 46.21
CA ALA A 482 -7.09 6.75 45.37
C ALA A 482 -7.26 8.23 45.03
N PRO A 483 -6.17 8.97 44.82
CA PRO A 483 -6.25 10.32 44.23
C PRO A 483 -6.98 10.29 42.91
N PRO A 484 -7.66 11.38 42.53
CA PRO A 484 -8.28 11.48 41.22
C PRO A 484 -7.19 11.49 40.13
N GLY A 485 -7.28 10.55 39.19
CA GLY A 485 -6.28 10.39 38.13
C GLY A 485 -6.67 9.33 37.10
N LEU A 486 -5.90 9.23 36.04
CA LEU A 486 -6.15 8.28 34.95
C LEU A 486 -6.10 6.83 35.42
N GLN A 487 -5.23 6.52 36.37
CA GLN A 487 -5.10 5.16 36.89
C GLN A 487 -6.33 4.74 37.66
N ALA A 488 -6.84 5.60 38.58
CA ALA A 488 -8.02 5.32 39.35
C ALA A 488 -9.25 5.14 38.46
N GLU A 489 -9.45 6.01 37.49
CA GLU A 489 -10.51 5.94 36.49
C GLU A 489 -10.51 4.61 35.71
N LEU A 490 -9.35 4.15 35.26
CA LEU A 490 -9.22 2.92 34.46
C LEU A 490 -9.37 1.65 35.34
N ILE A 491 -8.95 1.68 36.60
CA ILE A 491 -9.19 0.58 37.54
C ILE A 491 -10.69 0.47 37.81
N GLU A 492 -11.35 1.58 38.12
CA GLU A 492 -12.80 1.62 38.39
C GLU A 492 -13.56 1.10 37.15
N ARG A 493 -13.27 1.59 35.97
CA ARG A 493 -13.87 1.13 34.72
C ARG A 493 -13.71 -0.37 34.49
N ARG A 494 -12.52 -0.93 34.79
CA ARG A 494 -12.27 -2.36 34.67
C ARG A 494 -13.10 -3.19 35.64
N LEU A 495 -13.16 -2.77 36.90
CA LEU A 495 -13.97 -3.44 37.91
C LEU A 495 -15.47 -3.40 37.58
N GLN A 496 -15.96 -2.27 37.06
CA GLN A 496 -17.33 -2.13 36.58
C GLN A 496 -17.61 -3.05 35.39
N ASN A 497 -16.67 -3.20 34.44
CA ASN A 497 -16.82 -4.15 33.35
C ASN A 497 -16.85 -5.60 33.79
N TRP A 498 -16.22 -5.92 34.93
CA TRP A 498 -16.34 -7.24 35.58
C TRP A 498 -17.62 -7.38 36.41
N GLY A 499 -18.50 -6.39 36.42
CA GLY A 499 -19.81 -6.42 37.09
C GLY A 499 -19.82 -5.90 38.52
N ALA A 500 -18.67 -5.38 39.01
CA ALA A 500 -18.62 -4.85 40.38
C ALA A 500 -19.39 -3.52 40.54
N GLN A 501 -19.96 -3.32 41.73
CA GLN A 501 -20.43 -2.01 42.18
C GLN A 501 -19.26 -1.27 42.79
N THR A 502 -18.68 -0.32 42.06
CA THR A 502 -17.50 0.42 42.51
C THR A 502 -17.85 1.70 43.25
N CYS A 503 -17.00 2.07 44.21
CA CYS A 503 -17.05 3.34 44.91
C CYS A 503 -15.63 3.93 44.87
N LEU A 504 -15.38 4.90 44.00
CA LEU A 504 -14.11 5.62 43.96
C LEU A 504 -14.16 6.80 44.92
N VAL A 505 -13.23 6.85 45.87
CA VAL A 505 -13.15 7.88 46.92
C VAL A 505 -11.75 8.52 46.88
N ALA A 506 -11.72 9.82 46.72
CA ALA A 506 -10.47 10.58 46.68
C ALA A 506 -10.08 11.14 48.08
N GLU A 507 -11.07 11.44 48.92
CA GLU A 507 -10.86 12.07 50.23
C GLU A 507 -10.88 11.04 51.36
N THR A 508 -9.89 11.09 52.24
CA THR A 508 -9.68 10.14 53.31
C THR A 508 -10.85 10.14 54.30
N GLU A 509 -11.35 11.31 54.67
CA GLU A 509 -12.45 11.50 55.60
C GLU A 509 -13.76 10.89 55.08
N VAL A 510 -13.98 11.00 53.75
CA VAL A 510 -15.14 10.39 53.08
C VAL A 510 -15.01 8.87 53.07
N ALA A 511 -13.81 8.35 52.83
CA ALA A 511 -13.55 6.91 52.86
C ALA A 511 -13.81 6.34 54.28
N GLU A 512 -13.33 6.99 55.35
CA GLU A 512 -13.56 6.59 56.72
C GLU A 512 -15.05 6.58 57.07
N ALA A 513 -15.83 7.54 56.59
CA ALA A 513 -17.27 7.60 56.83
C ALA A 513 -18.04 6.50 56.07
N LEU A 514 -17.62 6.16 54.83
CA LEU A 514 -18.31 5.18 54.01
C LEU A 514 -17.93 3.73 54.30
N LEU A 515 -16.75 3.45 54.86
CA LEU A 515 -16.30 2.10 55.18
C LEU A 515 -17.28 1.34 56.08
N PRO A 516 -17.86 1.92 57.16
CA PRO A 516 -18.79 1.23 58.05
C PRO A 516 -20.20 1.03 57.49
N GLU A 517 -20.58 1.76 56.42
CA GLU A 517 -21.96 1.76 55.90
C GLU A 517 -22.41 0.38 55.38
N ARG A 518 -21.45 -0.45 54.91
CA ARG A 518 -21.70 -1.80 54.41
C ARG A 518 -20.46 -2.69 54.48
N ALA A 519 -20.66 -4.00 54.30
CA ALA A 519 -19.56 -4.93 54.06
C ALA A 519 -19.05 -4.78 52.62
N TRP A 520 -17.76 -4.59 52.46
CA TRP A 520 -17.09 -4.50 51.15
C TRP A 520 -16.49 -5.84 50.77
N HIS A 521 -16.67 -6.25 49.52
CA HIS A 521 -16.02 -7.43 48.97
C HIS A 521 -14.49 -7.26 48.94
N ALA A 522 -14.03 -6.12 48.44
CA ALA A 522 -12.64 -5.72 48.48
C ALA A 522 -12.52 -4.21 48.71
N VAL A 523 -11.44 -3.81 49.36
CA VAL A 523 -11.04 -2.41 49.50
C VAL A 523 -9.62 -2.28 48.95
N LEU A 524 -9.45 -1.43 47.91
CA LEU A 524 -8.18 -1.11 47.34
C LEU A 524 -7.75 0.27 47.81
N VAL A 525 -6.53 0.38 48.31
CA VAL A 525 -5.96 1.64 48.82
C VAL A 525 -4.71 1.98 48.07
N ASP A 526 -4.66 3.14 47.45
CA ASP A 526 -3.51 3.61 46.71
C ASP A 526 -2.46 4.25 47.65
N ASP A 527 -1.19 3.86 47.53
CA ASP A 527 -0.09 4.41 48.31
C ASP A 527 0.20 5.90 48.01
N ALA A 528 -0.32 6.42 46.92
CA ALA A 528 -0.20 7.83 46.53
C ALA A 528 -0.90 8.80 47.51
N ILE A 529 -1.86 8.30 48.34
CA ILE A 529 -2.46 9.10 49.42
C ILE A 529 -1.52 9.29 50.63
N GLY A 530 -0.33 8.67 50.61
CA GLY A 530 0.66 8.66 51.68
C GLY A 530 0.66 7.38 52.49
N SER A 531 1.84 6.85 52.83
CA SER A 531 2.00 5.54 53.47
C SER A 531 1.36 5.46 54.88
N GLU A 532 1.41 6.53 55.69
CA GLU A 532 0.77 6.57 57.00
C GLU A 532 -0.75 6.63 56.89
N THR A 533 -1.27 7.45 55.99
CA THR A 533 -2.71 7.56 55.70
C THR A 533 -3.26 6.23 55.19
N ALA A 534 -2.58 5.59 54.26
CA ALA A 534 -2.94 4.28 53.74
C ALA A 534 -3.00 3.21 54.82
N ARG A 535 -2.05 3.19 55.78
CA ARG A 535 -2.09 2.29 56.95
C ARG A 535 -3.26 2.57 57.86
N GLY A 536 -3.52 3.85 58.17
CA GLY A 536 -4.65 4.26 59.05
C GLY A 536 -5.99 3.80 58.46
N LEU A 537 -6.23 4.09 57.18
CA LEU A 537 -7.41 3.62 56.44
C LEU A 537 -7.48 2.09 56.37
N GLY A 538 -6.36 1.43 56.17
CA GLY A 538 -6.28 -0.03 56.18
C GLY A 538 -6.71 -0.64 57.51
N MET A 539 -6.33 -0.06 58.68
CA MET A 539 -6.76 -0.53 59.98
C MET A 539 -8.29 -0.38 60.17
N THR A 540 -8.87 0.68 59.65
CA THR A 540 -10.33 0.87 59.67
C THR A 540 -11.01 -0.11 58.71
N ALA A 541 -10.51 -0.24 57.48
CA ALA A 541 -11.08 -1.08 56.44
C ALA A 541 -11.02 -2.58 56.77
N GLN A 542 -10.02 -3.06 57.52
CA GLN A 542 -9.86 -4.46 57.92
C GLN A 542 -11.08 -5.04 58.63
N ARG A 543 -11.90 -4.19 59.27
CA ARG A 543 -13.13 -4.59 59.96
C ARG A 543 -14.32 -4.77 59.01
N HIS A 544 -14.25 -4.25 57.80
CA HIS A 544 -15.35 -4.15 56.84
C HIS A 544 -15.12 -4.91 55.55
N THR A 545 -13.92 -5.48 55.36
CA THR A 545 -13.56 -6.32 54.20
C THR A 545 -12.61 -7.44 54.59
N THR A 546 -12.68 -8.55 53.88
CA THR A 546 -11.71 -9.65 53.98
C THR A 546 -10.58 -9.51 52.98
N ARG A 547 -10.75 -8.67 51.95
CA ARG A 547 -9.77 -8.45 50.88
C ARG A 547 -9.31 -6.99 50.89
N LEU A 548 -8.29 -6.73 51.66
CA LEU A 548 -7.68 -5.42 51.77
C LEU A 548 -6.38 -5.41 50.98
N ILE A 549 -6.38 -4.64 49.88
CA ILE A 549 -5.33 -4.61 48.85
C ILE A 549 -4.69 -3.24 48.85
N VAL A 550 -3.36 -3.16 48.91
CA VAL A 550 -2.65 -1.90 48.72
C VAL A 550 -2.03 -1.86 47.30
N LEU A 551 -2.21 -0.73 46.61
CA LEU A 551 -1.57 -0.43 45.32
C LEU A 551 -0.26 0.30 45.59
N VAL A 552 0.87 -0.28 45.22
CA VAL A 552 2.20 0.23 45.55
C VAL A 552 3.04 0.45 44.31
N THR A 553 3.94 1.43 44.38
CA THR A 553 5.02 1.53 43.36
C THR A 553 6.13 0.54 43.71
N PRO A 554 7.03 0.19 42.74
CA PRO A 554 8.19 -0.64 43.05
C PRO A 554 9.06 -0.08 44.19
N VAL A 555 9.09 1.25 44.36
CA VAL A 555 9.86 1.93 45.41
C VAL A 555 9.17 1.77 46.77
N SER A 556 7.87 2.07 46.84
CA SER A 556 7.07 2.00 48.10
C SER A 556 6.73 0.58 48.52
N ARG A 557 6.92 -0.43 47.69
CA ARG A 557 6.65 -1.84 47.97
C ARG A 557 7.32 -2.31 49.27
N HIS A 558 8.58 -1.96 49.46
CA HIS A 558 9.35 -2.40 50.63
C HIS A 558 8.81 -1.83 51.95
N GLU A 559 8.11 -0.70 51.90
CA GLU A 559 7.56 -0.02 53.06
C GLU A 559 6.17 -0.55 53.46
N LEU A 560 5.32 -0.91 52.47
CA LEU A 560 3.90 -1.22 52.69
C LEU A 560 3.53 -2.68 52.48
N ALA A 561 4.12 -3.37 51.52
CA ALA A 561 3.66 -4.68 51.10
C ALA A 561 3.76 -5.82 52.13
N PRO A 562 4.77 -5.91 53.03
CA PRO A 562 4.85 -7.02 53.99
C PRO A 562 4.21 -6.75 55.35
N THR A 563 3.57 -5.57 55.54
CA THR A 563 3.11 -5.15 56.88
C THR A 563 1.59 -5.05 57.00
N ALA A 564 1.02 -5.59 58.10
CA ALA A 564 -0.37 -5.36 58.46
C ALA A 564 -0.73 -3.86 58.36
N PRO A 565 -1.94 -3.47 57.94
CA PRO A 565 -3.15 -4.29 57.89
C PRO A 565 -3.48 -4.99 56.57
N PHE A 566 -2.67 -4.78 55.49
CA PHE A 566 -2.99 -5.27 54.15
C PHE A 566 -2.78 -6.77 54.01
N ASN A 567 -3.78 -7.45 53.41
CA ASN A 567 -3.70 -8.87 53.10
C ASN A 567 -2.97 -9.12 51.76
N PHE A 568 -3.12 -8.17 50.84
CA PHE A 568 -2.60 -8.28 49.49
C PHE A 568 -1.99 -6.96 49.04
N TYR A 569 -1.08 -7.04 48.05
CA TYR A 569 -0.56 -5.86 47.34
C TYR A 569 -0.59 -6.07 45.86
N LEU A 570 -0.61 -4.96 45.12
CA LEU A 570 -0.47 -4.92 43.65
C LEU A 570 0.55 -3.84 43.28
N VAL A 571 1.47 -4.19 42.41
CA VAL A 571 2.53 -3.27 41.97
C VAL A 571 2.06 -2.51 40.71
N LYS A 572 2.24 -1.18 40.69
CA LYS A 572 1.92 -0.32 39.55
C LYS A 572 3.03 -0.32 38.51
N PRO A 573 2.70 -0.34 37.20
CA PRO A 573 1.37 -0.36 36.59
C PRO A 573 0.66 -1.71 36.74
N LEU A 574 -0.67 -1.66 36.91
CA LEU A 574 -1.45 -2.85 37.22
C LEU A 574 -1.72 -3.71 35.98
N ARG A 575 -1.39 -4.99 36.08
CA ARG A 575 -1.83 -5.99 35.09
C ARG A 575 -3.26 -6.45 35.37
N ALA A 576 -4.04 -6.69 34.30
CA ALA A 576 -5.42 -7.17 34.46
C ALA A 576 -5.49 -8.52 35.19
N ALA A 577 -4.60 -9.45 34.89
CA ALA A 577 -4.53 -10.75 35.54
C ALA A 577 -4.21 -10.66 37.04
N SER A 578 -3.25 -9.79 37.41
CA SER A 578 -2.91 -9.58 38.83
C SER A 578 -4.05 -8.97 39.62
N LEU A 579 -4.75 -8.00 39.06
CA LEU A 579 -5.95 -7.41 39.70
C LEU A 579 -7.05 -8.47 39.86
N ALA A 580 -7.35 -9.23 38.80
CA ALA A 580 -8.35 -10.30 38.83
C ALA A 580 -8.07 -11.35 39.88
N ALA A 581 -6.82 -11.80 39.98
CA ALA A 581 -6.40 -12.80 41.00
C ALA A 581 -6.58 -12.32 42.46
N ARG A 582 -6.54 -11.01 42.70
CA ARG A 582 -6.69 -10.44 44.06
C ARG A 582 -8.12 -10.08 44.39
N VAL A 583 -8.97 -9.71 43.42
CA VAL A 583 -10.38 -9.35 43.66
C VAL A 583 -11.35 -10.48 43.35
N GLY A 584 -10.97 -11.49 42.55
CA GLY A 584 -11.82 -12.62 42.16
C GLY A 584 -12.08 -13.60 43.28
N PHE A 585 -13.13 -14.44 43.15
CA PHE A 585 -13.41 -15.57 44.03
C PHE A 585 -12.64 -16.80 43.51
N ASP A 586 -11.66 -17.28 44.28
CA ASP A 586 -11.19 -18.66 44.12
C ASP A 586 -12.00 -19.55 45.10
N ALA A 587 -12.89 -20.36 44.55
CA ALA A 587 -13.62 -21.39 45.31
C ALA A 587 -12.67 -22.51 45.80
N ASP A 588 -11.47 -22.62 45.23
CA ASP A 588 -10.45 -23.60 45.66
C ASP A 588 -9.12 -22.88 45.83
N GLY A 589 -8.60 -22.90 47.06
CA GLY A 589 -7.36 -22.24 47.49
C GLY A 589 -6.05 -22.75 46.83
N ALA A 590 -6.10 -23.28 45.60
CA ALA A 590 -4.96 -23.85 44.88
C ALA A 590 -4.25 -22.87 43.95
N ALA A 591 -4.88 -21.73 43.55
CA ALA A 591 -4.28 -20.76 42.59
C ALA A 591 -3.42 -19.68 43.28
N SER A 592 -3.41 -19.60 44.62
CA SER A 592 -2.64 -18.57 45.34
C SER A 592 -1.12 -18.77 45.35
N ALA A 593 -0.63 -19.88 44.83
CA ALA A 593 0.79 -20.23 44.88
C ALA A 593 1.58 -19.99 43.56
N LEU A 594 0.91 -19.57 42.46
CA LEU A 594 1.53 -19.56 41.13
C LEU A 594 1.66 -18.18 40.46
N ILE A 595 1.24 -17.09 41.13
CA ILE A 595 1.47 -15.73 40.61
C ILE A 595 2.30 -14.96 41.65
N ASP A 596 3.49 -15.41 41.88
CA ASP A 596 4.57 -14.48 42.15
C ASP A 596 4.75 -13.71 40.83
N ASP A 597 4.38 -12.42 40.84
CA ASP A 597 4.87 -11.51 39.81
C ASP A 597 6.37 -11.79 39.71
N PRO A 598 6.91 -12.17 38.53
CA PRO A 598 8.33 -12.21 38.38
C PRO A 598 8.80 -10.76 38.49
N VAL A 599 9.00 -10.31 39.73
CA VAL A 599 9.88 -9.19 39.93
C VAL A 599 11.16 -9.61 39.26
N PRO A 600 11.76 -8.78 38.39
CA PRO A 600 13.19 -8.90 38.17
C PRO A 600 13.76 -8.72 39.60
N MET A 601 13.93 -9.82 40.28
CA MET A 601 14.84 -9.83 41.40
C MET A 601 16.11 -9.23 40.83
N ILE A 602 16.48 -8.04 41.28
CA ILE A 602 17.87 -7.76 41.44
C ILE A 602 18.33 -8.91 42.31
N ALA A 603 18.74 -9.99 41.66
CA ALA A 603 19.28 -11.15 42.32
C ALA A 603 20.30 -10.58 43.28
N PRO A 604 20.31 -10.94 44.57
CA PRO A 604 21.44 -10.68 45.43
C PRO A 604 22.64 -11.16 44.61
N PRO A 605 23.79 -10.47 44.63
CA PRO A 605 24.95 -10.83 43.83
C PRO A 605 25.08 -12.34 43.96
N ILE A 606 24.85 -13.05 42.83
CA ILE A 606 24.81 -14.49 42.81
C ILE A 606 26.17 -14.92 43.37
N ALA A 607 26.07 -15.40 44.61
CA ALA A 607 27.22 -16.11 45.19
C ALA A 607 27.61 -17.13 44.13
N ALA A 608 28.83 -17.00 43.60
CA ALA A 608 29.39 -17.79 42.51
C ALA A 608 28.85 -19.21 42.60
N ARG A 609 27.97 -19.60 41.63
CA ARG A 609 27.67 -21.03 41.44
C ARG A 609 29.01 -21.70 41.23
N ALA A 610 29.45 -22.43 42.22
CA ALA A 610 30.67 -23.24 42.20
C ALA A 610 30.47 -24.43 41.20
N GLY A 611 30.45 -24.10 39.91
CA GLY A 611 30.62 -25.01 38.79
C GLY A 611 31.74 -24.41 37.96
N ALA A 612 32.69 -25.21 37.49
CA ALA A 612 33.82 -24.78 36.67
C ALA A 612 33.27 -23.94 35.49
N GLY A 613 33.71 -22.65 35.42
CA GLY A 613 33.27 -21.71 34.37
C GLY A 613 33.55 -22.30 32.99
N LEU A 614 32.72 -22.03 31.99
CA LEU A 614 32.89 -22.46 30.61
C LEU A 614 34.13 -21.83 30.01
N SER A 615 34.89 -22.59 29.21
CA SER A 615 35.96 -22.09 28.35
C SER A 615 35.39 -21.74 26.99
N ILE A 616 35.38 -20.45 26.66
CA ILE A 616 34.68 -19.89 25.48
C ILE A 616 35.69 -19.23 24.56
N LEU A 617 35.68 -19.60 23.28
CA LEU A 617 36.43 -18.91 22.24
C LEU A 617 35.54 -17.84 21.59
N VAL A 618 36.00 -16.63 21.57
CA VAL A 618 35.31 -15.48 20.94
C VAL A 618 36.12 -15.04 19.72
N ALA A 619 35.55 -15.18 18.54
CA ALA A 619 36.11 -14.64 17.29
C ALA A 619 35.44 -13.33 16.96
N GLU A 620 36.15 -12.23 17.08
CA GLU A 620 35.66 -10.85 16.86
C GLU A 620 36.84 -9.99 16.40
N ASP A 621 36.72 -9.29 15.29
CA ASP A 621 37.77 -8.49 14.68
C ASP A 621 37.86 -7.06 15.26
N ASN A 622 36.82 -6.60 15.95
CA ASN A 622 36.79 -5.29 16.61
C ASN A 622 37.29 -5.44 18.07
N ASP A 623 38.43 -4.81 18.37
CA ASP A 623 39.07 -4.83 19.69
C ASP A 623 38.13 -4.40 20.83
N ILE A 624 37.23 -3.44 20.58
CA ILE A 624 36.30 -2.92 21.58
C ILE A 624 35.22 -3.95 21.87
N ASN A 625 34.62 -4.55 20.84
CA ASN A 625 33.63 -5.62 20.99
C ASN A 625 34.26 -6.86 21.68
N ALA A 626 35.47 -7.22 21.29
CA ALA A 626 36.22 -8.31 21.90
C ALA A 626 36.44 -8.09 23.40
N LEU A 627 36.85 -6.86 23.79
CA LEU A 627 37.02 -6.46 25.19
C LEU A 627 35.73 -6.53 25.98
N LEU A 628 34.63 -6.00 25.38
CA LEU A 628 33.29 -6.00 25.96
C LEU A 628 32.82 -7.43 26.22
N MET A 629 32.95 -8.31 25.21
CA MET A 629 32.59 -9.74 25.31
C MET A 629 33.37 -10.47 26.39
N ARG A 630 34.67 -10.27 26.43
CA ARG A 630 35.52 -10.85 27.46
C ARG A 630 35.13 -10.37 28.85
N SER A 631 34.82 -9.09 29.02
CA SER A 631 34.39 -8.54 30.30
C SER A 631 33.04 -9.13 30.74
N LEU A 632 32.05 -9.21 29.83
CA LEU A 632 30.74 -9.81 30.11
C LEU A 632 30.88 -11.31 30.51
N LEU A 633 31.60 -12.08 29.73
CA LEU A 633 31.81 -13.50 30.01
C LEU A 633 32.55 -13.74 31.34
N THR A 634 33.57 -12.94 31.64
CA THR A 634 34.30 -12.99 32.91
C THR A 634 33.40 -12.70 34.10
N LYS A 635 32.48 -11.71 33.96
CA LYS A 635 31.51 -11.38 35.01
C LYS A 635 30.46 -12.49 35.23
N LEU A 636 30.10 -13.22 34.17
CA LEU A 636 29.22 -14.36 34.24
C LEU A 636 29.98 -15.63 34.78
N GLY A 637 31.26 -15.50 35.12
CA GLY A 637 32.06 -16.58 35.70
C GLY A 637 32.68 -17.53 34.67
N HIS A 638 32.78 -17.12 33.39
CA HIS A 638 33.33 -17.91 32.29
C HIS A 638 34.72 -17.40 31.88
N HIS A 639 35.50 -18.28 31.28
CA HIS A 639 36.81 -17.92 30.71
C HIS A 639 36.67 -17.67 29.20
N ALA A 640 37.20 -16.56 28.72
CA ALA A 640 37.11 -16.15 27.33
C ALA A 640 38.44 -15.92 26.67
N ASP A 641 38.76 -16.67 25.63
CA ASP A 641 39.90 -16.46 24.74
C ASP A 641 39.45 -15.71 23.49
N ILE A 642 40.21 -14.70 23.04
CA ILE A 642 39.87 -13.85 21.92
C ILE A 642 40.69 -14.21 20.70
N ALA A 643 40.03 -14.38 19.57
CA ALA A 643 40.61 -14.53 18.23
C ALA A 643 40.20 -13.35 17.35
N VAL A 644 41.14 -12.68 16.71
CA VAL A 644 40.91 -11.44 15.95
C VAL A 644 40.38 -11.66 14.52
N HIS A 645 40.27 -12.88 14.05
CA HIS A 645 39.70 -13.26 12.75
C HIS A 645 39.50 -14.79 12.69
N GLY A 646 38.79 -15.30 11.66
CA GLY A 646 38.40 -16.69 11.53
C GLY A 646 39.58 -17.68 11.46
N GLU A 647 40.73 -17.31 10.88
CA GLU A 647 41.94 -18.17 10.89
C GLU A 647 42.49 -18.31 12.30
N ALA A 648 42.63 -17.22 13.06
CA ALA A 648 43.07 -17.25 14.43
C ALA A 648 42.13 -18.07 15.32
N ALA A 649 40.83 -18.01 15.07
CA ALA A 649 39.82 -18.80 15.76
C ALA A 649 39.99 -20.31 15.46
N LEU A 650 40.24 -20.68 14.21
CA LEU A 650 40.52 -22.04 13.80
C LEU A 650 41.81 -22.59 14.45
N ASP A 651 42.88 -21.79 14.43
CA ASP A 651 44.19 -22.16 15.04
C ASP A 651 44.04 -22.33 16.55
N SER A 652 43.37 -21.43 17.26
CA SER A 652 43.10 -21.52 18.70
C SER A 652 42.25 -22.75 19.03
N TRP A 653 41.22 -23.03 18.25
CA TRP A 653 40.38 -24.19 18.44
C TRP A 653 41.19 -25.52 18.23
N LEU A 654 42.02 -25.59 17.20
CA LEU A 654 42.89 -26.73 16.95
C LEU A 654 43.91 -26.92 18.08
N ALA A 655 44.55 -25.87 18.53
CA ALA A 655 45.52 -25.88 19.62
C ALA A 655 44.90 -26.37 20.93
N ALA A 656 43.73 -25.86 21.31
CA ALA A 656 43.01 -26.26 22.50
C ALA A 656 42.58 -27.73 22.45
N ARG A 657 42.14 -28.22 21.28
CA ARG A 657 41.78 -29.62 21.07
C ARG A 657 42.98 -30.55 21.17
N SER A 658 44.11 -30.16 20.58
CA SER A 658 45.36 -30.91 20.65
C SER A 658 45.97 -30.95 22.06
N ALA A 659 45.76 -29.90 22.85
CA ALA A 659 46.15 -29.80 24.23
C ALA A 659 45.25 -30.59 25.22
N GLY A 660 44.14 -31.15 24.74
CA GLY A 660 43.17 -31.87 25.57
C GLY A 660 42.26 -30.98 26.41
N THR A 661 42.22 -29.68 26.12
CA THR A 661 41.38 -28.65 26.78
C THR A 661 40.47 -27.98 25.78
N PRO A 662 39.54 -28.70 25.15
CA PRO A 662 38.67 -28.13 24.10
C PRO A 662 37.74 -27.06 24.66
N TYR A 663 37.46 -26.06 23.85
CA TYR A 663 36.45 -25.02 24.18
C TYR A 663 35.06 -25.63 24.31
N ASP A 664 34.30 -25.05 25.19
CA ASP A 664 32.92 -25.42 25.50
C ASP A 664 31.93 -24.79 24.54
N LEU A 665 32.29 -23.63 24.00
CA LEU A 665 31.50 -22.83 23.08
C LEU A 665 32.41 -21.95 22.22
N ILE A 666 32.02 -21.72 20.98
CA ILE A 666 32.59 -20.69 20.12
C ILE A 666 31.52 -19.63 19.83
N LEU A 667 31.84 -18.38 20.14
CA LEU A 667 31.10 -17.21 19.70
C LEU A 667 31.80 -16.66 18.45
N MET A 668 31.15 -16.74 17.28
CA MET A 668 31.78 -16.49 15.99
C MET A 668 31.15 -15.32 15.28
N ASP A 669 31.87 -14.23 15.12
CA ASP A 669 31.39 -13.15 14.25
C ASP A 669 31.27 -13.66 12.80
N VAL A 670 30.17 -13.31 12.14
CA VAL A 670 29.93 -13.71 10.74
C VAL A 670 30.84 -12.94 9.79
N GLN A 671 31.09 -11.66 10.06
CA GLN A 671 31.87 -10.79 9.18
C GLN A 671 33.23 -10.45 9.81
N MET A 672 34.29 -11.11 9.34
CA MET A 672 35.66 -10.89 9.77
C MET A 672 36.61 -10.84 8.58
N PRO A 673 37.75 -10.11 8.69
CA PRO A 673 38.77 -10.09 7.65
C PRO A 673 39.49 -11.43 7.54
N LYS A 674 40.17 -11.68 6.42
CA LYS A 674 40.95 -12.88 6.06
C LYS A 674 40.06 -14.13 5.87
N LEU A 675 39.48 -14.65 6.94
CA LEU A 675 38.52 -15.75 6.90
C LEU A 675 37.27 -15.35 7.65
N ASP A 676 36.15 -15.31 6.97
CA ASP A 676 34.82 -14.97 7.55
C ASP A 676 34.34 -16.12 8.47
N GLY A 677 33.36 -15.79 9.34
CA GLY A 677 32.86 -16.77 10.32
C GLY A 677 32.16 -17.96 9.71
N ILE A 678 31.49 -17.79 8.58
CA ILE A 678 30.80 -18.88 7.85
C ILE A 678 31.83 -19.87 7.33
N ALA A 679 32.89 -19.38 6.69
CA ALA A 679 33.96 -20.21 6.17
C ALA A 679 34.76 -20.87 7.31
N ALA A 680 34.99 -20.16 8.42
CA ALA A 680 35.64 -20.72 9.62
C ALA A 680 34.81 -21.87 10.22
N ALA A 681 33.51 -21.68 10.40
CA ALA A 681 32.61 -22.71 10.91
C ALA A 681 32.59 -23.97 10.01
N LYS A 682 32.48 -23.80 8.69
CA LYS A 682 32.56 -24.93 7.73
C LYS A 682 33.86 -25.70 7.86
N ARG A 683 35.03 -25.03 8.03
CA ARG A 683 36.30 -25.68 8.23
C ARG A 683 36.37 -26.44 9.56
N ILE A 684 35.88 -25.85 10.66
CA ILE A 684 35.77 -26.52 11.95
C ILE A 684 34.93 -27.80 11.83
N ARG A 685 33.75 -27.71 11.19
CA ARG A 685 32.87 -28.87 10.98
C ARG A 685 33.50 -29.97 10.13
N ALA A 686 34.21 -29.59 9.07
CA ALA A 686 34.94 -30.55 8.23
C ALA A 686 36.03 -31.31 9.03
N LEU A 687 36.75 -30.60 9.90
CA LEU A 687 37.77 -31.21 10.77
C LEU A 687 37.13 -32.08 11.86
N GLU A 688 36.02 -31.66 12.45
CA GLU A 688 35.27 -32.49 13.42
C GLU A 688 34.74 -33.79 12.78
N ALA A 689 34.33 -33.75 11.51
CA ALA A 689 33.84 -34.93 10.79
C ALA A 689 34.97 -35.93 10.47
N SER A 690 36.23 -35.49 10.36
CA SER A 690 37.39 -36.33 10.03
C SER A 690 38.05 -36.97 11.26
N GLU A 691 37.80 -36.48 12.48
CA GLU A 691 38.37 -36.95 13.72
C GLU A 691 37.29 -37.28 14.76
N PRO A 692 37.37 -38.48 15.44
CA PRO A 692 36.41 -38.79 16.50
C PRO A 692 36.65 -37.87 17.70
N GLY A 693 35.58 -37.10 18.07
CA GLY A 693 35.65 -36.19 19.20
C GLY A 693 34.31 -35.49 19.43
N ARG A 694 34.24 -34.72 20.53
CA ARG A 694 33.05 -33.95 20.86
C ARG A 694 32.89 -32.77 19.90
N ARG A 695 31.69 -32.59 19.35
CA ARG A 695 31.32 -31.41 18.57
C ARG A 695 31.27 -30.17 19.47
N THR A 696 31.96 -29.09 19.08
CA THR A 696 31.98 -27.83 19.79
C THR A 696 30.79 -26.96 19.33
N PRO A 697 29.89 -26.52 20.20
CA PRO A 697 28.82 -25.60 19.83
C PRO A 697 29.39 -24.30 19.27
N ILE A 698 28.76 -23.77 18.18
CA ILE A 698 29.14 -22.52 17.55
C ILE A 698 27.89 -21.64 17.47
N LEU A 699 27.92 -20.47 18.11
CA LEU A 699 26.90 -19.45 17.99
C LEU A 699 27.40 -18.28 17.11
N ALA A 700 26.67 -17.97 16.08
CA ALA A 700 26.96 -16.83 15.22
C ALA A 700 26.70 -15.52 15.95
N LEU A 701 27.58 -14.52 15.80
CA LEU A 701 27.37 -13.13 16.18
C LEU A 701 27.04 -12.35 14.91
N THR A 702 25.80 -11.89 14.75
CA THR A 702 25.36 -11.23 13.52
C THR A 702 24.82 -9.83 13.79
N ALA A 703 25.13 -8.88 12.91
CA ALA A 703 24.56 -7.54 12.92
C ALA A 703 23.16 -7.50 12.26
N ASN A 704 22.77 -8.58 11.52
CA ASN A 704 21.58 -8.58 10.69
C ASN A 704 20.61 -9.69 11.10
N THR A 705 19.31 -9.37 11.14
CA THR A 705 18.23 -10.31 11.48
C THR A 705 17.55 -10.92 10.25
N LEU A 706 18.09 -10.69 9.03
CA LEU A 706 17.50 -11.18 7.80
C LEU A 706 17.49 -12.71 7.75
N VAL A 707 16.40 -13.25 7.25
CA VAL A 707 16.17 -14.71 7.16
C VAL A 707 17.26 -15.42 6.35
N GLU A 708 17.79 -14.75 5.32
CA GLU A 708 18.84 -15.26 4.44
C GLU A 708 20.17 -15.49 5.17
N ASP A 709 20.59 -14.55 6.04
CA ASP A 709 21.82 -14.65 6.82
C ASP A 709 21.73 -15.77 7.87
N ARG A 710 20.55 -15.99 8.44
CA ARG A 710 20.28 -17.08 9.39
C ARG A 710 20.42 -18.45 8.72
N TYR A 711 19.85 -18.60 7.51
CA TYR A 711 20.00 -19.85 6.74
C TYR A 711 21.46 -20.16 6.41
N ALA A 712 22.23 -19.15 6.01
CA ALA A 712 23.66 -19.31 5.70
C ALA A 712 24.46 -19.77 6.92
N CYS A 713 24.17 -19.28 8.14
CA CYS A 713 24.80 -19.72 9.38
C CYS A 713 24.47 -21.20 9.70
N PHE A 714 23.21 -21.61 9.60
CA PHE A 714 22.80 -22.99 9.84
C PHE A 714 23.36 -23.96 8.78
N GLU A 715 23.39 -23.57 7.50
CA GLU A 715 24.04 -24.36 6.45
C GLU A 715 25.55 -24.52 6.65
N ALA A 716 26.19 -23.56 7.30
CA ALA A 716 27.60 -23.65 7.70
C ALA A 716 27.83 -24.58 8.91
N GLY A 717 26.76 -25.09 9.52
CA GLY A 717 26.79 -25.96 10.66
C GLY A 717 26.90 -25.28 12.01
N MET A 718 26.53 -23.98 12.10
CA MET A 718 26.40 -23.27 13.39
C MET A 718 25.11 -23.70 14.11
N ASP A 719 25.14 -23.69 15.46
CA ASP A 719 24.11 -24.27 16.30
C ASP A 719 23.07 -23.24 16.75
N GLY A 720 23.37 -21.94 16.54
CA GLY A 720 22.46 -20.81 16.88
C GLY A 720 23.07 -19.46 16.49
N PHE A 721 22.42 -18.38 16.89
CA PHE A 721 22.91 -17.02 16.63
C PHE A 721 22.55 -16.07 17.76
N LEU A 722 23.35 -15.02 17.94
CA LEU A 722 23.11 -13.86 18.79
C LEU A 722 23.20 -12.60 17.94
N VAL A 723 22.26 -11.67 18.14
CA VAL A 723 22.21 -10.42 17.39
C VAL A 723 23.03 -9.34 18.09
N LYS A 724 23.90 -8.68 17.37
CA LYS A 724 24.65 -7.52 17.87
C LYS A 724 23.76 -6.26 17.86
N PRO A 725 23.79 -5.40 18.92
CA PRO A 725 24.63 -5.48 20.10
C PRO A 725 24.17 -6.60 21.04
N ILE A 726 25.16 -7.28 21.65
CA ILE A 726 24.88 -8.42 22.49
C ILE A 726 24.33 -7.97 23.85
N ASP A 727 23.10 -8.37 24.10
CA ASP A 727 22.41 -8.16 25.36
C ASP A 727 22.91 -9.17 26.40
N ARG A 728 23.15 -8.71 27.64
CA ARG A 728 23.62 -9.54 28.73
C ARG A 728 22.67 -10.69 29.03
N ASP A 729 21.36 -10.40 29.10
CA ASP A 729 20.36 -11.36 29.51
C ASP A 729 20.19 -12.46 28.44
N LYS A 730 20.26 -12.10 27.15
CA LYS A 730 20.25 -13.06 26.04
C LYS A 730 21.51 -13.91 25.97
N LEU A 731 22.66 -13.33 26.30
CA LEU A 731 23.90 -14.10 26.40
C LEU A 731 23.84 -15.10 27.55
N ASP A 732 23.38 -14.70 28.73
CA ASP A 732 23.22 -15.56 29.91
C ASP A 732 22.20 -16.69 29.63
N GLU A 733 21.07 -16.40 29.00
CA GLU A 733 20.09 -17.39 28.56
C GLU A 733 20.69 -18.43 27.59
N ALA A 734 21.43 -17.97 26.58
CA ALA A 734 22.10 -18.85 25.64
C ALA A 734 23.14 -19.77 26.31
N LEU A 735 23.91 -19.22 27.25
CA LEU A 735 24.88 -19.97 28.04
C LEU A 735 24.22 -20.97 29.00
N ALA A 736 23.11 -20.59 29.65
CA ALA A 736 22.31 -21.44 30.54
C ALA A 736 21.72 -22.65 29.77
N ASN A 737 21.18 -22.42 28.57
CA ASN A 737 20.63 -23.47 27.71
C ASN A 737 21.69 -24.47 27.30
N LEU A 738 22.93 -24.04 27.00
CA LEU A 738 24.08 -24.93 26.71
C LEU A 738 24.55 -25.72 27.92
N ALA A 739 24.53 -25.10 29.10
CA ALA A 739 24.87 -25.77 30.36
C ALA A 739 23.84 -26.86 30.74
N ALA A 740 22.56 -26.59 30.51
CA ALA A 740 21.47 -27.56 30.75
C ALA A 740 21.53 -28.75 29.79
N ALA A 741 21.89 -28.55 28.52
CA ALA A 741 22.07 -29.59 27.53
C ALA A 741 23.27 -30.55 27.88
N ARG A 742 24.19 -30.10 28.73
CA ARG A 742 25.30 -30.89 29.23
C ARG A 742 24.96 -31.87 30.36
N GLN A 743 23.88 -31.62 31.09
CA GLN A 743 23.49 -32.40 32.28
C GLN A 743 22.59 -33.60 31.95
N VAL A 744 22.19 -33.77 30.67
CA VAL A 744 21.46 -34.96 30.23
C VAL A 744 22.51 -36.02 29.79
N PRO A 745 22.72 -37.11 30.56
CA PRO A 745 23.60 -38.19 30.13
C PRO A 745 22.98 -38.91 28.93
N ALA A 746 23.81 -39.23 27.92
CA ALA A 746 23.47 -39.99 26.72
C ALA A 746 23.02 -41.41 27.03
#